data_c762c105b46098de279be6f2b63975fa
#
_entry.id   c762c105b46098de279be6f2b63975fa
#
_cell.length_a   1.000
_cell.length_b   1.000
_cell.length_c   1.000
_cell.angle_alpha   90.00
_cell.angle_beta   90.00
_cell.angle_gamma   90.00
#
_symmetry.space_group_name_H-M   'P 1'
#
loop_
_entity.id
_entity.type
_entity.pdbx_description
1 polymer ?
#
loop_
_entity_poly.entity_id
_entity_poly.type
_entity_poly.pdbx_seq_one_letter_code
_entity_poly.pdbx_strand_id
1 'polypeptide(L)'
;MYGDRYISGEELMNLRRICCPLGPLFALVLFLSSAAFAAPSTSAASAHSAASASSVASPDGSIVLTLHTDAPLGYSITVDGKPTMLRSRIGLELAGDINLGAQPVLVQTARRTVDQHWQNNFGKDRDVRDRFNELTLTLKEGALNFDVVARAYNDGVAFRLTLPKQPGMDSFTITHDATEFTFPGDERLWAGWNNNDGPNRPEGGFIGSQEWRFAPARISTLNPAFKYGLPFLVQTPAAYVAITESDLLDWAGMWLVPKAGTVNTLQAQLAPPIPAQPWPPRSPAPADGAAVNPAAAPVGDVQKGLVVATTPHNSPWRTFIIARKPYKLVESDLVLNLATPSRLADTSWVKPGMASWGTWWSATGQNNLDTLKQYIQLAADMDWPYQLSEIGDKSIVPDLVSFAKERGIRVWLWFHFNDFIDSSVYTRDFPMYAKWGIAGLKIDFIDRDDQWAVKWYEDVARVAAQNHLLIDFHGAFKPTGLERTWPNQITREGIQGNEYNKWSAKETPEHKATLPYTRGIAGPADYTPGGFLNRQPSQFKIGNSNTQAQGTRASELAMFLLIQSPFIVACDSPDHYKNADDSYQLGMDFLKALPTVWDETRGLAGEVGQFIVEARRNGDKWYLAAVSNSQVRQLSVPLSFLGKGAWNVTLWQDAPDSGENAEHMVKDEKTMRSTDTLPLKLAPSGGMVAIFSPAATP
;
A
#
# COMPACT_ATOMS: atom_id res chain seq x y z
N MET A 1 -4.51 -28.99 -0.45
CA MET A 1 -4.22 -29.69 -1.72
C MET A 1 -5.02 -29.01 -2.82
N TYR A 2 -4.42 -28.10 -3.52
CA TYR A 2 -4.99 -27.54 -4.76
C TYR A 2 -3.95 -27.77 -5.85
N GLY A 3 -4.29 -28.62 -6.80
CA GLY A 3 -3.47 -28.92 -7.96
C GLY A 3 -3.81 -27.96 -9.11
N ASP A 4 -2.89 -27.10 -9.44
CA ASP A 4 -2.93 -26.26 -10.65
C ASP A 4 -2.55 -27.12 -11.86
N ARG A 5 -3.46 -27.25 -12.80
CA ARG A 5 -3.13 -27.74 -14.15
C ARG A 5 -2.65 -26.56 -14.99
N TYR A 6 -1.37 -26.52 -15.28
CA TYR A 6 -0.79 -25.66 -16.31
C TYR A 6 -1.09 -26.22 -17.69
N ILE A 7 -1.65 -25.38 -18.56
CA ILE A 7 -1.65 -25.59 -20.01
C ILE A 7 -0.48 -24.77 -20.54
N SER A 8 0.50 -25.45 -21.10
CA SER A 8 1.66 -24.89 -21.80
C SER A 8 1.22 -24.29 -23.14
N GLY A 9 1.46 -22.98 -23.30
CA GLY A 9 1.25 -22.30 -24.59
C GLY A 9 2.47 -22.40 -25.48
N GLU A 10 2.56 -23.46 -26.23
CA GLU A 10 3.32 -23.54 -27.48
C GLU A 10 2.38 -24.16 -28.52
N GLU A 11 1.79 -23.30 -29.33
CA GLU A 11 1.32 -23.55 -30.68
C GLU A 11 0.51 -22.35 -31.15
N LEU A 12 1.14 -21.53 -31.96
CA LEU A 12 0.52 -20.73 -33.04
C LEU A 12 1.57 -19.81 -33.68
N MET A 13 2.42 -20.44 -34.47
CA MET A 13 3.14 -19.77 -35.55
C MET A 13 2.78 -20.48 -36.84
N ASN A 14 1.95 -19.84 -37.65
CA ASN A 14 1.97 -19.87 -39.10
C ASN A 14 0.64 -19.40 -39.69
N LEU A 15 0.69 -18.28 -40.41
CA LEU A 15 0.12 -18.13 -41.75
C LEU A 15 0.31 -16.68 -42.26
N ARG A 16 1.34 -16.54 -43.05
CA ARG A 16 1.51 -15.94 -44.40
C ARG A 16 0.74 -14.69 -44.79
N ARG A 17 1.54 -13.67 -44.99
CA ARG A 17 1.64 -12.67 -46.09
C ARG A 17 0.70 -12.86 -47.26
N ILE A 18 0.04 -11.78 -47.69
CA ILE A 18 -0.20 -11.42 -49.09
C ILE A 18 0.04 -9.92 -49.27
N CYS A 19 0.78 -9.56 -50.30
CA CYS A 19 1.29 -8.24 -50.69
C CYS A 19 0.38 -7.52 -51.69
N CYS A 20 0.38 -6.18 -51.56
CA CYS A 20 0.51 -5.13 -52.62
C CYS A 20 -0.58 -4.94 -53.69
N PRO A 21 -0.52 -3.85 -54.48
CA PRO A 21 -0.07 -2.46 -54.26
C PRO A 21 -0.93 -1.37 -55.01
N LEU A 22 -0.45 -0.09 -54.94
CA LEU A 22 -0.66 1.05 -55.89
C LEU A 22 -1.93 1.87 -55.77
N GLY A 23 -1.97 3.17 -55.83
CA GLY A 23 -1.07 4.21 -56.28
C GLY A 23 -1.79 5.61 -56.20
N PRO A 24 -1.17 6.70 -56.47
CA PRO A 24 -1.61 8.05 -56.11
C PRO A 24 -2.47 8.78 -57.15
N LEU A 25 -3.30 9.73 -56.72
CA LEU A 25 -3.89 10.75 -57.61
C LEU A 25 -3.83 12.13 -56.97
N PHE A 26 -3.20 13.01 -57.73
CA PHE A 26 -3.17 14.48 -57.61
C PHE A 26 -4.50 15.10 -58.04
N ALA A 27 -4.93 16.19 -57.37
CA ALA A 27 -5.68 17.33 -58.00
C ALA A 27 -5.75 18.48 -57.00
N LEU A 28 -5.12 19.50 -57.24
CA LEU A 28 -5.31 20.76 -57.96
C LEU A 28 -6.17 21.78 -57.17
N VAL A 29 -5.49 22.83 -56.81
CA VAL A 29 -5.94 24.08 -56.15
C VAL A 29 -6.66 24.94 -57.15
N LEU A 30 -7.78 25.57 -56.75
CA LEU A 30 -8.35 26.75 -57.42
C LEU A 30 -8.72 27.80 -56.36
N PHE A 31 -8.01 28.95 -56.48
CA PHE A 31 -8.34 30.20 -55.79
C PHE A 31 -9.53 30.90 -56.54
N LEU A 32 -10.49 31.38 -55.78
CA LEU A 32 -11.38 32.46 -56.22
C LEU A 32 -11.62 33.44 -55.09
N SER A 33 -11.11 34.65 -55.34
CA SER A 33 -11.32 35.86 -54.57
C SER A 33 -12.72 36.47 -54.89
N SER A 34 -13.45 36.90 -53.87
CA SER A 34 -14.52 37.88 -54.08
C SER A 34 -14.66 38.82 -52.88
N ALA A 35 -14.90 40.05 -53.21
CA ALA A 35 -14.81 41.24 -52.40
C ALA A 35 -15.96 41.45 -51.43
N ALA A 36 -15.65 42.28 -50.44
CA ALA A 36 -16.45 42.70 -49.29
C ALA A 36 -17.71 43.53 -49.65
N PHE A 37 -18.80 43.33 -48.89
CA PHE A 37 -19.74 44.37 -48.55
C PHE A 37 -19.93 44.41 -47.03
N ALA A 38 -19.71 45.59 -46.45
CA ALA A 38 -19.94 45.90 -45.06
C ALA A 38 -21.43 46.19 -44.78
N ALA A 39 -21.96 45.58 -43.73
CA ALA A 39 -23.23 45.98 -43.12
C ALA A 39 -23.05 46.21 -41.60
N PRO A 40 -23.83 47.03 -40.92
CA PRO A 40 -23.47 47.66 -39.67
C PRO A 40 -23.56 46.70 -38.48
N SER A 41 -22.56 46.86 -37.58
CA SER A 41 -22.42 46.15 -36.31
C SER A 41 -23.55 46.48 -35.33
N THR A 42 -24.39 45.51 -35.03
CA THR A 42 -25.12 45.46 -33.77
C THR A 42 -24.19 44.79 -32.73
N SER A 43 -23.80 45.55 -31.71
CA SER A 43 -23.07 45.08 -30.54
C SER A 43 -23.89 44.00 -29.83
N ALA A 44 -23.60 42.74 -30.11
CA ALA A 44 -24.03 41.62 -29.27
C ALA A 44 -23.06 41.59 -28.08
N ALA A 45 -23.64 41.68 -26.88
CA ALA A 45 -22.93 41.44 -25.63
C ALA A 45 -22.19 40.10 -25.72
N SER A 46 -20.88 40.14 -25.64
CA SER A 46 -20.04 38.95 -25.56
C SER A 46 -20.42 38.20 -24.26
N ALA A 47 -21.22 37.14 -24.40
CA ALA A 47 -21.29 36.12 -23.39
C ALA A 47 -19.84 35.63 -23.20
N HIS A 48 -19.25 35.88 -22.04
CA HIS A 48 -18.00 35.25 -21.63
C HIS A 48 -18.26 33.73 -21.70
N SER A 49 -17.72 33.08 -22.69
CA SER A 49 -17.58 31.61 -22.70
C SER A 49 -16.79 31.28 -21.45
N ALA A 50 -17.46 30.73 -20.44
CA ALA A 50 -16.78 30.20 -19.26
C ALA A 50 -15.69 29.24 -19.77
N ALA A 51 -14.45 29.43 -19.35
CA ALA A 51 -13.35 28.58 -19.76
C ALA A 51 -13.71 27.11 -19.46
N SER A 52 -13.69 26.27 -20.49
CA SER A 52 -14.06 24.84 -20.39
C SER A 52 -13.08 24.00 -19.57
N ALA A 53 -12.01 24.61 -19.06
CA ALA A 53 -10.99 23.94 -18.27
C ALA A 53 -10.42 24.86 -17.18
N SER A 54 -10.10 24.29 -16.03
CA SER A 54 -9.46 24.94 -14.90
C SER A 54 -8.31 24.09 -14.38
N SER A 55 -7.13 24.67 -14.17
CA SER A 55 -5.93 23.93 -13.74
C SER A 55 -5.48 24.33 -12.35
N VAL A 56 -4.87 23.38 -11.64
CA VAL A 56 -4.11 23.59 -10.40
C VAL A 56 -2.72 22.99 -10.57
N ALA A 57 -1.68 23.77 -10.26
CA ALA A 57 -0.30 23.34 -10.34
C ALA A 57 0.26 23.05 -8.95
N SER A 58 1.23 22.13 -8.86
CA SER A 58 2.02 21.92 -7.66
C SER A 58 2.71 23.21 -7.20
N PRO A 59 3.11 23.34 -5.92
CA PRO A 59 3.80 24.52 -5.42
C PRO A 59 5.10 24.90 -6.16
N ASP A 60 5.77 23.93 -6.80
CA ASP A 60 6.93 24.11 -7.65
C ASP A 60 6.57 24.30 -9.14
N GLY A 61 5.29 24.19 -9.50
CA GLY A 61 4.78 24.35 -10.86
C GLY A 61 5.00 23.17 -11.80
N SER A 62 5.64 22.10 -11.35
CA SER A 62 6.10 21.01 -12.20
C SER A 62 5.04 19.95 -12.53
N ILE A 63 4.01 19.80 -11.68
CA ILE A 63 2.88 18.90 -11.88
C ILE A 63 1.61 19.73 -11.99
N VAL A 64 0.82 19.51 -13.05
CA VAL A 64 -0.43 20.25 -13.28
C VAL A 64 -1.59 19.28 -13.46
N LEU A 65 -2.61 19.42 -12.63
CA LEU A 65 -3.91 18.76 -12.80
C LEU A 65 -4.88 19.77 -13.43
N THR A 66 -5.48 19.40 -14.54
CA THR A 66 -6.51 20.19 -15.24
C THR A 66 -7.85 19.48 -15.16
N LEU A 67 -8.87 20.19 -14.66
CA LEU A 67 -10.27 19.76 -14.68
C LEU A 67 -10.96 20.33 -15.90
N HIS A 68 -11.61 19.48 -16.70
CA HIS A 68 -12.36 19.81 -17.90
C HIS A 68 -13.85 19.80 -17.59
N THR A 69 -14.52 20.93 -17.68
CA THR A 69 -15.95 21.09 -17.33
C THR A 69 -16.90 20.98 -18.52
N ASP A 70 -16.37 20.83 -19.75
CA ASP A 70 -17.15 20.42 -20.90
C ASP A 70 -17.58 18.95 -20.76
N ALA A 71 -18.78 18.61 -21.24
CA ALA A 71 -19.38 17.29 -21.07
C ALA A 71 -18.67 16.18 -21.88
N PRO A 72 -18.39 15.02 -21.27
CA PRO A 72 -18.48 14.71 -19.85
C PRO A 72 -17.33 15.32 -19.05
N LEU A 73 -17.57 15.58 -17.75
CA LEU A 73 -16.56 16.04 -16.81
C LEU A 73 -15.30 15.15 -16.86
N GLY A 74 -14.13 15.76 -16.85
CA GLY A 74 -12.90 15.02 -16.95
C GLY A 74 -11.71 15.71 -16.31
N TYR A 75 -10.57 15.04 -16.33
CA TYR A 75 -9.29 15.56 -15.86
C TYR A 75 -8.15 15.13 -16.78
N SER A 76 -7.03 15.83 -16.70
CA SER A 76 -5.76 15.43 -17.30
C SER A 76 -4.59 15.87 -16.40
N ILE A 77 -3.44 15.19 -16.53
CA ILE A 77 -2.24 15.48 -15.71
C ILE A 77 -1.04 15.66 -16.65
N THR A 78 -0.27 16.72 -16.41
CA THR A 78 1.04 16.93 -17.05
C THR A 78 2.14 17.00 -16.01
N VAL A 79 3.32 16.49 -16.36
CA VAL A 79 4.55 16.57 -15.56
C VAL A 79 5.63 17.23 -16.43
N ASP A 80 6.21 18.33 -15.96
CA ASP A 80 7.19 19.14 -16.73
C ASP A 80 6.67 19.50 -18.14
N GLY A 81 5.37 19.83 -18.21
CA GLY A 81 4.68 20.16 -19.46
C GLY A 81 4.37 18.97 -20.38
N LYS A 82 4.74 17.74 -20.01
CA LYS A 82 4.50 16.52 -20.81
C LYS A 82 3.23 15.82 -20.34
N PRO A 83 2.34 15.36 -21.26
CA PRO A 83 1.18 14.56 -20.89
C PRO A 83 1.59 13.30 -20.14
N THR A 84 1.00 13.09 -18.99
CA THR A 84 1.21 11.92 -18.11
C THR A 84 -0.08 11.14 -17.94
N MET A 85 -1.21 11.85 -17.81
CA MET A 85 -2.56 11.31 -17.97
C MET A 85 -3.28 12.14 -19.02
N LEU A 86 -3.87 11.50 -20.01
CA LEU A 86 -4.74 12.14 -20.98
C LEU A 86 -6.09 12.45 -20.37
N ARG A 87 -6.95 13.17 -21.10
CA ARG A 87 -8.30 13.45 -20.64
C ARG A 87 -9.03 12.14 -20.28
N SER A 88 -9.42 12.04 -19.03
CA SER A 88 -10.06 10.90 -18.37
C SER A 88 -11.36 11.38 -17.74
N ARG A 89 -12.42 10.57 -17.80
CA ARG A 89 -13.72 10.91 -17.22
C ARG A 89 -13.68 10.95 -15.70
N ILE A 90 -14.45 11.85 -15.09
CA ILE A 90 -14.86 11.86 -13.68
C ILE A 90 -16.38 11.75 -13.64
N GLY A 91 -16.92 10.85 -12.82
CA GLY A 91 -18.38 10.77 -12.66
C GLY A 91 -18.82 9.74 -11.64
N LEU A 92 -20.01 9.96 -11.09
CA LEU A 92 -20.70 9.02 -10.22
C LEU A 92 -22.12 8.81 -10.72
N GLU A 93 -22.52 7.57 -10.85
CA GLU A 93 -23.90 7.20 -11.18
C GLU A 93 -24.63 6.83 -9.90
N LEU A 94 -25.75 7.50 -9.64
CA LEU A 94 -26.57 7.31 -8.46
C LEU A 94 -27.89 6.63 -8.84
N ALA A 95 -28.50 5.97 -7.88
CA ALA A 95 -29.86 5.46 -8.04
C ALA A 95 -30.83 6.59 -8.42
N GLY A 96 -31.82 6.28 -9.27
CA GLY A 96 -32.75 7.26 -9.81
C GLY A 96 -32.26 7.97 -11.08
N ASP A 97 -31.37 7.33 -11.84
CA ASP A 97 -30.83 7.81 -13.13
C ASP A 97 -30.09 9.15 -13.05
N ILE A 98 -29.48 9.44 -11.92
CA ILE A 98 -28.67 10.64 -11.69
C ILE A 98 -27.21 10.33 -12.05
N ASN A 99 -26.65 11.08 -13.02
CA ASN A 99 -25.31 10.87 -13.53
C ASN A 99 -24.45 12.11 -13.32
N LEU A 100 -23.86 12.25 -12.13
CA LEU A 100 -22.99 13.39 -11.81
C LEU A 100 -21.75 13.40 -12.71
N GLY A 101 -21.52 14.54 -13.38
CA GLY A 101 -20.43 14.74 -14.33
C GLY A 101 -20.78 14.37 -15.78
N ALA A 102 -22.03 13.98 -16.09
CA ALA A 102 -22.45 13.71 -17.47
C ALA A 102 -22.65 15.00 -18.28
N GLN A 103 -23.34 16.01 -17.69
CA GLN A 103 -23.63 17.31 -18.31
C GLN A 103 -23.41 18.45 -17.28
N PRO A 104 -22.18 18.59 -16.76
CA PRO A 104 -21.90 19.51 -15.65
C PRO A 104 -21.98 20.96 -16.11
N VAL A 105 -22.54 21.80 -15.25
CA VAL A 105 -22.53 23.26 -15.41
C VAL A 105 -21.68 23.86 -14.30
N LEU A 106 -20.63 24.61 -14.67
CA LEU A 106 -19.78 25.30 -13.71
C LEU A 106 -20.55 26.45 -13.05
N VAL A 107 -20.65 26.41 -11.73
CA VAL A 107 -21.32 27.43 -10.89
C VAL A 107 -20.28 28.37 -10.27
N GLN A 108 -19.24 27.79 -9.68
CA GLN A 108 -18.24 28.57 -8.93
C GLN A 108 -16.86 27.90 -9.00
N THR A 109 -15.82 28.73 -8.92
CA THR A 109 -14.43 28.28 -8.78
C THR A 109 -13.81 28.93 -7.54
N ALA A 110 -13.19 28.14 -6.69
CA ALA A 110 -12.42 28.61 -5.53
C ALA A 110 -11.01 28.05 -5.56
N ARG A 111 -10.05 28.82 -5.02
CA ARG A 111 -8.64 28.42 -4.95
C ARG A 111 -8.07 28.76 -3.57
N ARG A 112 -7.16 27.90 -3.09
CA ARG A 112 -6.36 28.20 -1.90
C ARG A 112 -4.99 27.55 -1.99
N THR A 113 -4.05 28.04 -1.22
CA THR A 113 -2.73 27.45 -0.99
C THR A 113 -2.58 27.15 0.47
N VAL A 114 -2.02 25.97 0.79
CA VAL A 114 -1.74 25.53 2.16
C VAL A 114 -0.26 25.19 2.25
N ASP A 115 0.38 25.57 3.36
CA ASP A 115 1.74 25.18 3.72
C ASP A 115 1.79 25.06 5.23
N GLN A 116 1.70 23.85 5.72
CA GLN A 116 1.64 23.52 7.14
C GLN A 116 2.43 22.26 7.44
N HIS A 117 2.70 22.01 8.71
CA HIS A 117 3.37 20.81 9.19
C HIS A 117 2.49 20.09 10.21
N TRP A 118 2.61 18.77 10.26
CA TRP A 118 2.01 17.96 11.31
C TRP A 118 2.98 16.85 11.74
N GLN A 119 2.82 16.37 12.97
CA GLN A 119 3.70 15.37 13.56
C GLN A 119 3.14 13.96 13.32
N ASN A 120 3.93 13.12 12.65
CA ASN A 120 3.65 11.70 12.45
C ASN A 120 4.61 10.87 13.30
N ASN A 121 4.24 10.56 14.51
CA ASN A 121 5.10 9.85 15.46
C ASN A 121 5.27 8.36 15.16
N PHE A 122 4.58 7.84 14.15
CA PHE A 122 4.47 6.40 13.86
C PHE A 122 4.82 6.02 12.42
N GLY A 123 5.40 6.94 11.64
CA GLY A 123 5.61 6.74 10.21
C GLY A 123 7.07 6.76 9.77
N LYS A 124 7.22 6.95 8.46
CA LYS A 124 8.52 7.03 7.76
C LYS A 124 9.14 8.43 7.81
N ASP A 125 8.35 9.45 8.11
CA ASP A 125 8.76 10.83 8.30
C ASP A 125 8.02 11.39 9.51
N ARG A 126 8.73 12.05 10.44
CA ARG A 126 8.14 12.56 11.68
C ARG A 126 7.51 13.92 11.50
N ASP A 127 8.20 14.85 10.85
CA ASP A 127 7.74 16.20 10.57
C ASP A 127 7.26 16.28 9.12
N VAL A 128 5.98 15.97 8.94
CA VAL A 128 5.38 15.87 7.61
C VAL A 128 4.90 17.24 7.16
N ARG A 129 5.42 17.71 6.02
CA ARG A 129 4.95 18.95 5.38
C ARG A 129 3.72 18.67 4.52
N ASP A 130 2.63 19.35 4.82
CA ASP A 130 1.40 19.34 4.02
C ASP A 130 1.32 20.66 3.23
N ARG A 131 1.96 20.66 2.03
CA ARG A 131 2.05 21.82 1.14
C ARG A 131 1.43 21.55 -0.21
N PHE A 132 0.35 22.24 -0.52
CA PHE A 132 -0.39 22.07 -1.77
C PHE A 132 -1.10 23.33 -2.24
N ASN A 133 -1.44 23.35 -3.52
CA ASN A 133 -2.44 24.24 -4.11
C ASN A 133 -3.73 23.46 -4.32
N GLU A 134 -4.89 24.06 -4.00
CA GLU A 134 -6.21 23.46 -4.15
C GLU A 134 -7.09 24.27 -5.08
N LEU A 135 -7.83 23.57 -5.93
CA LEU A 135 -8.88 24.07 -6.78
C LEU A 135 -10.19 23.36 -6.43
N THR A 136 -11.22 24.11 -6.12
CA THR A 136 -12.57 23.59 -5.94
C THR A 136 -13.46 24.13 -7.06
N LEU A 137 -14.10 23.23 -7.79
CA LEU A 137 -15.16 23.56 -8.76
C LEU A 137 -16.50 23.14 -8.18
N THR A 138 -17.39 24.11 -7.94
CA THR A 138 -18.80 23.81 -7.67
C THR A 138 -19.53 23.66 -8.99
N LEU A 139 -20.09 22.49 -9.21
CA LEU A 139 -20.76 22.08 -10.44
C LEU A 139 -22.23 21.80 -10.15
N LYS A 140 -23.06 21.92 -11.17
CA LYS A 140 -24.48 21.57 -11.14
C LYS A 140 -24.77 20.53 -12.20
N GLU A 141 -25.50 19.48 -11.82
CA GLU A 141 -26.07 18.46 -12.72
C GLU A 141 -27.58 18.40 -12.50
N GLY A 142 -28.37 18.86 -13.49
CA GLY A 142 -29.78 19.03 -13.29
C GLY A 142 -30.14 19.99 -12.15
N ALA A 143 -30.79 19.51 -11.09
CA ALA A 143 -31.11 20.30 -9.89
C ALA A 143 -30.04 20.20 -8.79
N LEU A 144 -29.09 19.28 -8.89
CA LEU A 144 -28.17 18.96 -7.84
C LEU A 144 -26.82 19.67 -7.98
N ASN A 145 -26.26 20.13 -6.87
CA ASN A 145 -24.90 20.65 -6.81
C ASN A 145 -23.95 19.56 -6.28
N PHE A 146 -22.73 19.58 -6.78
CA PHE A 146 -21.60 18.79 -6.25
C PHE A 146 -20.30 19.54 -6.48
N ASP A 147 -19.30 19.25 -5.66
CA ASP A 147 -17.98 19.84 -5.83
C ASP A 147 -16.99 18.79 -6.34
N VAL A 148 -16.04 19.25 -7.16
CA VAL A 148 -14.77 18.55 -7.42
C VAL A 148 -13.66 19.32 -6.76
N VAL A 149 -13.06 18.71 -5.73
CA VAL A 149 -11.90 19.27 -5.03
C VAL A 149 -10.65 18.61 -5.57
N ALA A 150 -9.71 19.40 -6.09
CA ALA A 150 -8.45 18.96 -6.64
C ALA A 150 -7.28 19.58 -5.89
N ARG A 151 -6.29 18.77 -5.50
CA ARG A 151 -5.04 19.21 -4.86
C ARG A 151 -3.84 18.82 -5.69
N ALA A 152 -2.85 19.70 -5.75
CA ALA A 152 -1.57 19.47 -6.39
C ALA A 152 -0.42 19.69 -5.39
N TYR A 153 0.40 18.64 -5.20
CA TYR A 153 1.59 18.55 -4.38
C TYR A 153 2.82 18.40 -5.29
N ASN A 154 4.04 18.57 -4.77
CA ASN A 154 5.27 18.38 -5.55
C ASN A 154 5.56 16.90 -5.87
N ASP A 155 4.92 15.97 -5.15
CA ASP A 155 5.05 14.52 -5.28
C ASP A 155 3.77 13.85 -5.81
N GLY A 156 2.77 14.64 -6.27
CA GLY A 156 1.57 14.09 -6.88
C GLY A 156 0.36 15.01 -6.87
N VAL A 157 -0.77 14.46 -7.29
CA VAL A 157 -2.05 15.15 -7.32
C VAL A 157 -3.17 14.24 -6.82
N ALA A 158 -4.26 14.83 -6.39
CA ALA A 158 -5.46 14.09 -6.03
C ALA A 158 -6.72 14.89 -6.34
N PHE A 159 -7.84 14.18 -6.56
CA PHE A 159 -9.17 14.80 -6.58
C PHE A 159 -10.19 13.93 -5.85
N ARG A 160 -11.26 14.57 -5.38
CA ARG A 160 -12.45 13.88 -4.85
C ARG A 160 -13.72 14.63 -5.20
N LEU A 161 -14.84 13.94 -5.11
CA LEU A 161 -16.16 14.52 -5.22
C LEU A 161 -16.73 14.76 -3.82
N THR A 162 -17.45 15.89 -3.67
CA THR A 162 -18.18 16.22 -2.45
C THR A 162 -19.65 16.44 -2.81
N LEU A 163 -20.53 15.77 -2.08
CA LEU A 163 -21.99 15.95 -2.19
C LEU A 163 -22.43 16.78 -0.98
N PRO A 164 -22.74 18.09 -1.17
CA PRO A 164 -23.14 18.95 -0.07
C PRO A 164 -24.56 18.64 0.41
N LYS A 165 -24.88 19.03 1.62
CA LYS A 165 -26.27 19.05 2.10
C LYS A 165 -27.09 20.00 1.22
N GLN A 166 -28.18 19.52 0.65
CA GLN A 166 -29.03 20.30 -0.27
C GLN A 166 -30.47 19.76 -0.31
N PRO A 167 -31.47 20.60 -0.70
CA PRO A 167 -32.83 20.13 -0.88
C PRO A 167 -32.90 19.01 -1.92
N GLY A 168 -33.69 17.97 -1.64
CA GLY A 168 -33.90 16.84 -2.55
C GLY A 168 -32.81 15.76 -2.49
N MET A 169 -31.78 15.89 -1.61
CA MET A 169 -30.73 14.89 -1.41
C MET A 169 -30.30 14.80 0.06
N ASP A 170 -31.10 14.14 0.89
CA ASP A 170 -30.70 13.80 2.27
C ASP A 170 -29.80 12.57 2.34
N SER A 171 -29.99 11.63 1.41
CA SER A 171 -29.19 10.43 1.23
C SER A 171 -29.01 10.13 -0.25
N PHE A 172 -28.03 9.30 -0.58
CA PHE A 172 -27.77 8.85 -1.94
C PHE A 172 -27.29 7.42 -1.95
N THR A 173 -27.42 6.77 -3.11
CA THR A 173 -26.90 5.43 -3.38
C THR A 173 -26.06 5.47 -4.63
N ILE A 174 -24.79 5.11 -4.55
CA ILE A 174 -23.90 4.95 -5.71
C ILE A 174 -24.15 3.59 -6.33
N THR A 175 -24.36 3.57 -7.63
CA THR A 175 -24.55 2.37 -8.44
C THR A 175 -23.32 2.09 -9.33
N HIS A 176 -22.55 3.13 -9.68
CA HIS A 176 -21.34 3.00 -10.48
C HIS A 176 -20.41 4.19 -10.29
N ASP A 177 -19.09 3.94 -10.25
CA ASP A 177 -18.03 4.96 -10.34
C ASP A 177 -17.54 5.01 -11.79
N ALA A 178 -17.86 6.07 -12.50
CA ALA A 178 -17.55 6.23 -13.91
C ALA A 178 -16.18 6.89 -14.16
N THR A 179 -15.32 6.92 -13.14
CA THR A 179 -13.97 7.50 -13.23
C THR A 179 -13.07 6.63 -14.10
N GLU A 180 -12.34 7.27 -15.00
CA GLU A 180 -11.41 6.63 -15.93
C GLU A 180 -9.97 7.11 -15.71
N PHE A 181 -9.01 6.33 -16.22
CA PHE A 181 -7.57 6.58 -16.13
C PHE A 181 -6.96 6.28 -17.51
N THR A 182 -6.75 7.33 -18.32
CA THR A 182 -6.26 7.22 -19.70
C THR A 182 -4.80 7.67 -19.76
N PHE A 183 -3.91 6.80 -20.23
CA PHE A 183 -2.49 7.05 -20.37
C PHE A 183 -2.13 7.48 -21.80
N PRO A 184 -0.96 8.13 -22.01
CA PRO A 184 -0.51 8.54 -23.36
C PRO A 184 -0.34 7.37 -24.34
N GLY A 185 -0.05 6.18 -23.84
CA GLY A 185 0.19 4.99 -24.65
C GLY A 185 -0.12 3.70 -23.93
N ASP A 186 0.27 2.58 -24.53
CA ASP A 186 0.26 1.25 -23.93
C ASP A 186 1.46 1.11 -22.97
N GLU A 187 1.32 1.71 -21.79
CA GLU A 187 2.40 1.90 -20.83
C GLU A 187 2.75 0.61 -20.08
N ARG A 188 4.01 0.51 -19.64
CA ARG A 188 4.45 -0.54 -18.73
C ARG A 188 3.90 -0.28 -17.32
N LEU A 189 3.46 -1.34 -16.64
CA LEU A 189 2.86 -1.24 -15.33
C LEU A 189 3.30 -2.38 -14.40
N TRP A 190 3.01 -2.19 -13.10
CA TRP A 190 3.09 -3.22 -12.05
C TRP A 190 1.81 -3.14 -11.22
N ALA A 191 1.05 -4.23 -11.19
CA ALA A 191 -0.21 -4.31 -10.46
C ALA A 191 -0.42 -5.71 -9.90
N GLY A 192 -1.08 -5.79 -8.77
CA GLY A 192 -1.64 -7.02 -8.24
C GLY A 192 -3.07 -7.22 -8.74
N TRP A 193 -3.56 -8.46 -8.72
CA TRP A 193 -4.92 -8.75 -9.20
C TRP A 193 -5.56 -9.93 -8.49
N ASN A 194 -6.88 -9.91 -8.44
CA ASN A 194 -7.72 -11.05 -8.09
C ASN A 194 -8.39 -11.65 -9.33
N ASN A 195 -8.43 -12.98 -9.38
CA ASN A 195 -9.10 -13.75 -10.42
C ASN A 195 -10.14 -14.73 -9.84
N ASN A 196 -10.67 -14.44 -8.68
CA ASN A 196 -11.56 -15.34 -7.96
C ASN A 196 -12.97 -15.41 -8.58
N ASP A 197 -13.06 -15.62 -9.90
CA ASP A 197 -14.32 -15.77 -10.63
C ASP A 197 -14.88 -17.21 -10.53
N GLY A 198 -14.67 -17.90 -9.40
CA GLY A 198 -15.21 -19.23 -9.17
C GLY A 198 -16.73 -19.22 -8.98
N PRO A 199 -17.45 -20.31 -9.31
CA PRO A 199 -18.90 -20.39 -9.16
C PRO A 199 -19.41 -20.25 -7.72
N ASN A 200 -18.51 -20.34 -6.75
CA ASN A 200 -18.78 -20.17 -5.32
C ASN A 200 -18.43 -18.76 -4.81
N ARG A 201 -18.06 -17.83 -5.68
CA ARG A 201 -17.71 -16.44 -5.36
C ARG A 201 -18.45 -15.47 -6.28
N PRO A 202 -19.75 -15.23 -6.02
CA PRO A 202 -20.61 -14.41 -6.87
C PRO A 202 -20.18 -12.95 -6.95
N GLU A 203 -19.31 -12.50 -6.04
CA GLU A 203 -18.81 -11.14 -5.94
C GLU A 203 -17.65 -10.86 -6.92
N GLY A 204 -17.33 -11.81 -7.80
CA GLY A 204 -16.54 -11.58 -9.02
C GLY A 204 -15.13 -11.00 -8.79
N GLY A 205 -14.34 -11.60 -7.87
CA GLY A 205 -12.94 -11.23 -7.67
C GLY A 205 -12.70 -10.05 -6.71
N PHE A 206 -13.71 -9.57 -6.00
CA PHE A 206 -13.58 -8.53 -4.97
C PHE A 206 -13.30 -9.08 -3.55
N ILE A 207 -13.30 -10.40 -3.38
CA ILE A 207 -12.99 -11.07 -2.12
C ILE A 207 -11.58 -11.64 -2.18
N GLY A 208 -10.82 -11.42 -1.13
CA GLY A 208 -9.48 -11.94 -0.89
C GLY A 208 -8.58 -10.87 -0.30
N SER A 209 -7.59 -11.31 0.45
CA SER A 209 -6.51 -10.47 0.92
C SER A 209 -5.77 -9.85 -0.27
N GLN A 210 -5.30 -8.62 -0.10
CA GLN A 210 -4.55 -7.94 -1.17
C GLN A 210 -3.05 -8.32 -1.13
N GLU A 211 -2.78 -9.59 -1.00
CA GLU A 211 -1.45 -10.20 -0.95
C GLU A 211 -0.99 -10.61 -2.34
N TRP A 212 -0.66 -9.62 -3.14
CA TRP A 212 -0.36 -9.87 -4.56
C TRP A 212 1.10 -9.81 -4.90
N ARG A 213 1.44 -10.53 -5.95
CA ARG A 213 2.66 -10.31 -6.71
C ARG A 213 2.41 -9.21 -7.75
N PHE A 214 3.13 -8.11 -7.63
CA PHE A 214 3.11 -7.01 -8.60
C PHE A 214 3.98 -7.37 -9.82
N ALA A 215 3.43 -8.12 -10.75
CA ALA A 215 4.15 -8.51 -11.97
C ALA A 215 4.15 -7.40 -13.02
N PRO A 216 5.26 -7.21 -13.78
CA PRO A 216 5.29 -6.25 -14.88
C PRO A 216 4.37 -6.71 -16.03
N ALA A 217 3.60 -5.76 -16.58
CA ALA A 217 2.69 -5.97 -17.69
C ALA A 217 2.61 -4.73 -18.57
N ARG A 218 1.77 -4.75 -19.62
CA ARG A 218 1.31 -3.58 -20.36
C ARG A 218 -0.20 -3.45 -20.22
N ILE A 219 -0.73 -2.24 -20.37
CA ILE A 219 -2.18 -1.99 -20.21
C ILE A 219 -2.98 -2.86 -21.18
N SER A 220 -2.53 -2.97 -22.44
CA SER A 220 -3.18 -3.79 -23.46
C SER A 220 -3.17 -5.31 -23.20
N THR A 221 -2.30 -5.78 -22.28
CA THR A 221 -2.19 -7.22 -21.94
C THR A 221 -2.97 -7.60 -20.69
N LEU A 222 -3.62 -6.64 -20.04
CA LEU A 222 -4.42 -6.90 -18.85
C LEU A 222 -5.66 -7.72 -19.20
N ASN A 223 -5.96 -8.70 -18.37
CA ASN A 223 -7.17 -9.52 -18.53
C ASN A 223 -8.40 -8.75 -18.04
N PRO A 224 -9.40 -8.48 -18.87
CA PRO A 224 -10.59 -7.73 -18.46
C PRO A 224 -11.49 -8.44 -17.43
N ALA A 225 -11.31 -9.75 -17.24
CA ALA A 225 -12.00 -10.51 -16.19
C ALA A 225 -11.39 -10.31 -14.79
N PHE A 226 -10.14 -9.79 -14.70
CA PHE A 226 -9.46 -9.62 -13.44
C PHE A 226 -9.79 -8.26 -12.81
N LYS A 227 -9.72 -8.21 -11.47
CA LYS A 227 -9.80 -6.98 -10.68
C LYS A 227 -8.38 -6.61 -10.27
N TYR A 228 -7.91 -5.46 -10.75
CA TYR A 228 -6.58 -4.95 -10.43
C TYR A 228 -6.66 -4.05 -9.21
N GLY A 229 -5.87 -4.39 -8.20
CA GLY A 229 -5.85 -3.66 -6.95
C GLY A 229 -4.91 -2.45 -6.97
N LEU A 230 -4.92 -1.74 -5.88
CA LEU A 230 -4.12 -0.53 -5.66
C LEU A 230 -3.04 -0.78 -4.58
N PRO A 231 -1.88 -0.08 -4.64
CA PRO A 231 -1.45 0.88 -5.66
C PRO A 231 -1.20 0.24 -7.02
N PHE A 232 -1.58 0.94 -8.09
CA PHE A 232 -1.38 0.53 -9.48
C PHE A 232 -0.29 1.41 -10.07
N LEU A 233 0.92 0.88 -10.25
CA LEU A 233 2.09 1.64 -10.69
C LEU A 233 2.24 1.59 -12.21
N VAL A 234 2.37 2.74 -12.87
CA VAL A 234 2.56 2.89 -14.30
C VAL A 234 3.80 3.71 -14.59
N GLN A 235 4.61 3.27 -15.53
CA GLN A 235 5.76 3.99 -16.07
C GLN A 235 5.35 4.68 -17.37
N THR A 236 5.15 6.00 -17.32
CA THR A 236 4.93 6.84 -18.49
C THR A 236 6.25 7.41 -19.02
N PRO A 237 6.29 8.00 -20.24
CA PRO A 237 7.50 8.66 -20.73
C PRO A 237 7.97 9.84 -19.87
N ALA A 238 7.09 10.47 -19.09
CA ALA A 238 7.40 11.63 -18.25
C ALA A 238 7.77 11.25 -16.81
N ALA A 239 7.08 10.27 -16.23
CA ALA A 239 7.20 9.92 -14.81
C ALA A 239 6.65 8.53 -14.52
N TYR A 240 6.95 8.02 -13.33
CA TYR A 240 6.21 6.94 -12.69
C TYR A 240 4.99 7.53 -11.99
N VAL A 241 3.85 6.88 -12.18
CA VAL A 241 2.55 7.28 -11.60
C VAL A 241 1.97 6.10 -10.86
N ALA A 242 1.81 6.22 -9.56
CA ALA A 242 1.10 5.21 -8.78
C ALA A 242 -0.32 5.72 -8.48
N ILE A 243 -1.32 5.04 -9.02
CA ILE A 243 -2.72 5.30 -8.72
C ILE A 243 -3.06 4.58 -7.42
N THR A 244 -3.62 5.32 -6.48
CA THR A 244 -4.16 4.77 -5.23
C THR A 244 -5.36 5.59 -4.75
N GLU A 245 -5.82 5.35 -3.54
CA GLU A 245 -6.85 6.15 -2.90
C GLU A 245 -6.44 6.50 -1.47
N SER A 246 -6.97 7.60 -0.95
CA SER A 246 -6.77 8.02 0.44
C SER A 246 -8.10 8.47 1.04
N ASP A 247 -8.15 8.49 2.37
CA ASP A 247 -9.34 8.89 3.14
C ASP A 247 -10.56 8.00 2.81
N LEU A 248 -10.32 6.69 2.66
CA LEU A 248 -11.37 5.69 2.42
C LEU A 248 -12.13 5.48 3.74
N LEU A 249 -13.18 6.28 3.93
CA LEU A 249 -14.06 6.26 5.07
C LEU A 249 -15.52 6.23 4.59
N ASP A 250 -16.33 5.32 5.13
CA ASP A 250 -17.76 5.15 4.77
C ASP A 250 -18.01 5.07 3.25
N TRP A 251 -17.13 4.38 2.54
CA TRP A 251 -17.16 4.18 1.09
C TRP A 251 -16.65 2.80 0.74
N ALA A 252 -16.86 2.31 -0.49
CA ALA A 252 -16.29 1.05 -0.97
C ALA A 252 -14.94 1.27 -1.65
N GLY A 253 -14.01 0.31 -1.47
CA GLY A 253 -12.69 0.33 -2.09
C GLY A 253 -12.74 0.32 -3.62
N MET A 254 -11.79 1.04 -4.25
CA MET A 254 -11.67 1.13 -5.69
C MET A 254 -10.73 0.06 -6.24
N TRP A 255 -11.17 -0.60 -7.30
CA TRP A 255 -10.43 -1.51 -8.15
C TRP A 255 -10.38 -0.96 -9.57
N LEU A 256 -9.42 -1.42 -10.37
CA LEU A 256 -9.28 -1.02 -11.76
C LEU A 256 -9.51 -2.20 -12.70
N VAL A 257 -10.14 -1.91 -13.83
CA VAL A 257 -10.30 -2.88 -14.93
C VAL A 257 -9.99 -2.20 -16.26
N PRO A 258 -9.47 -2.94 -17.26
CA PRO A 258 -9.28 -2.40 -18.60
C PRO A 258 -10.62 -1.95 -19.20
N LYS A 259 -10.66 -0.74 -19.79
CA LYS A 259 -11.85 -0.26 -20.49
C LYS A 259 -11.96 -0.92 -21.85
N ALA A 260 -13.09 -1.58 -22.11
CA ALA A 260 -13.34 -2.26 -23.38
C ALA A 260 -13.17 -1.33 -24.59
N GLY A 261 -12.54 -1.84 -25.65
CA GLY A 261 -12.30 -1.10 -26.89
C GLY A 261 -11.16 -0.09 -26.84
N THR A 262 -10.38 -0.06 -25.73
CA THR A 262 -9.18 0.79 -25.60
C THR A 262 -7.94 -0.05 -25.27
N VAL A 263 -6.76 0.52 -25.49
CA VAL A 263 -5.46 -0.13 -25.19
C VAL A 263 -4.67 0.61 -24.09
N ASN A 264 -5.19 1.74 -23.62
CA ASN A 264 -4.49 2.66 -22.73
C ASN A 264 -5.38 3.26 -21.64
N THR A 265 -6.60 2.74 -21.46
CA THR A 265 -7.57 3.28 -20.50
C THR A 265 -8.01 2.20 -19.52
N LEU A 266 -8.00 2.56 -18.25
CA LEU A 266 -8.61 1.79 -17.17
C LEU A 266 -9.87 2.52 -16.67
N GLN A 267 -10.78 1.80 -16.03
CA GLN A 267 -11.94 2.37 -15.37
C GLN A 267 -12.05 1.86 -13.94
N ALA A 268 -12.62 2.70 -13.08
CA ALA A 268 -12.88 2.35 -11.69
C ALA A 268 -14.03 1.32 -11.60
N GLN A 269 -13.88 0.41 -10.64
CA GLN A 269 -14.97 -0.41 -10.11
C GLN A 269 -14.90 -0.36 -8.58
N LEU A 270 -16.04 -0.15 -7.93
CA LEU A 270 -16.11 -0.22 -6.47
C LEU A 270 -16.44 -1.64 -6.05
N ALA A 271 -15.91 -2.06 -4.91
CA ALA A 271 -16.23 -3.35 -4.31
C ALA A 271 -17.74 -3.41 -4.01
N PRO A 272 -18.47 -4.43 -4.50
CA PRO A 272 -19.89 -4.58 -4.24
C PRO A 272 -20.16 -4.99 -2.80
N PRO A 273 -21.35 -4.75 -2.26
CA PRO A 273 -21.74 -5.25 -0.96
C PRO A 273 -21.63 -6.77 -0.89
N ILE A 274 -20.90 -7.26 0.07
CA ILE A 274 -20.71 -8.68 0.32
C ILE A 274 -21.54 -9.05 1.55
N PRO A 275 -22.36 -10.14 1.52
CA PRO A 275 -23.05 -10.58 2.71
C PRO A 275 -22.09 -10.76 3.87
N ALA A 276 -22.41 -10.24 5.05
CA ALA A 276 -21.62 -10.43 6.26
C ALA A 276 -21.77 -11.86 6.77
N GLN A 277 -21.21 -12.80 6.04
CA GLN A 277 -21.10 -14.21 6.48
C GLN A 277 -19.65 -14.51 6.82
N PRO A 278 -19.38 -15.42 7.77
CA PRO A 278 -18.04 -15.93 8.05
C PRO A 278 -17.45 -16.47 6.74
N TRP A 279 -16.36 -15.89 6.27
CA TRP A 279 -15.68 -16.33 5.06
C TRP A 279 -14.21 -16.61 5.35
N PRO A 280 -13.63 -17.66 4.76
CA PRO A 280 -14.33 -18.85 4.24
C PRO A 280 -15.10 -19.57 5.36
N PRO A 281 -16.18 -20.30 5.01
CA PRO A 281 -16.80 -21.15 6.04
C PRO A 281 -15.68 -22.05 6.56
N ARG A 282 -15.46 -22.03 7.88
CA ARG A 282 -14.41 -22.87 8.49
C ARG A 282 -14.58 -24.28 7.97
N SER A 283 -13.49 -24.89 7.48
CA SER A 283 -13.43 -26.34 7.33
C SER A 283 -14.01 -26.97 8.60
N PRO A 284 -14.84 -28.02 8.51
CA PRO A 284 -15.44 -28.61 9.69
C PRO A 284 -14.34 -28.81 10.73
N ALA A 285 -14.65 -28.43 11.98
CA ALA A 285 -13.72 -28.54 13.10
C ALA A 285 -13.05 -29.91 13.09
N PRO A 286 -11.76 -29.99 13.44
CA PRO A 286 -11.15 -31.29 13.71
C PRO A 286 -12.04 -32.09 14.66
N ALA A 287 -12.08 -33.40 14.50
CA ALA A 287 -12.97 -34.29 15.21
C ALA A 287 -12.76 -34.34 16.76
N ASP A 288 -11.98 -33.45 17.34
CA ASP A 288 -11.59 -33.34 18.72
C ASP A 288 -12.43 -32.36 19.57
N GLY A 289 -13.59 -31.94 19.07
CA GLY A 289 -14.63 -31.34 19.93
C GLY A 289 -14.40 -29.89 20.36
N ALA A 290 -13.51 -29.14 19.71
CA ALA A 290 -13.41 -27.71 19.93
C ALA A 290 -14.73 -27.03 19.48
N ALA A 291 -15.36 -26.29 20.37
CA ALA A 291 -16.64 -25.65 20.16
C ALA A 291 -16.57 -24.75 18.90
N VAL A 292 -17.28 -25.18 17.86
CA VAL A 292 -17.54 -24.35 16.69
C VAL A 292 -18.44 -23.21 17.17
N ASN A 293 -17.93 -21.97 17.11
CA ASN A 293 -18.79 -20.81 17.33
C ASN A 293 -19.93 -20.89 16.31
N PRO A 294 -21.22 -20.88 16.69
CA PRO A 294 -22.30 -20.97 15.75
C PRO A 294 -22.11 -19.85 14.73
N ALA A 295 -22.29 -20.18 13.45
CA ALA A 295 -22.25 -19.21 12.36
C ALA A 295 -22.99 -17.95 12.79
N ALA A 296 -22.32 -16.81 12.78
CA ALA A 296 -22.95 -15.54 13.07
C ALA A 296 -24.20 -15.45 12.16
N ALA A 297 -25.33 -15.12 12.72
CA ALA A 297 -26.55 -14.92 11.95
C ALA A 297 -26.26 -13.91 10.84
N PRO A 298 -26.85 -14.07 9.64
CA PRO A 298 -26.65 -13.09 8.57
C PRO A 298 -26.96 -11.70 9.11
N VAL A 299 -26.01 -10.79 9.00
CA VAL A 299 -26.16 -9.41 9.49
C VAL A 299 -27.02 -8.66 8.46
N GLY A 300 -28.32 -8.69 8.63
CA GLY A 300 -29.27 -7.85 7.88
C GLY A 300 -29.43 -8.16 6.39
N ASP A 301 -30.31 -7.43 5.74
CA ASP A 301 -30.46 -7.43 4.27
C ASP A 301 -29.20 -6.89 3.61
N VAL A 302 -28.74 -7.54 2.53
CA VAL A 302 -27.63 -7.03 1.71
C VAL A 302 -27.98 -5.62 1.21
N GLN A 303 -27.08 -4.68 1.47
CA GLN A 303 -27.22 -3.30 1.00
C GLN A 303 -27.48 -3.25 -0.50
N LYS A 304 -28.46 -2.46 -0.94
CA LYS A 304 -28.70 -2.22 -2.36
C LYS A 304 -27.86 -1.02 -2.80
N GLY A 305 -26.93 -1.25 -3.74
CA GLY A 305 -25.98 -0.25 -4.24
C GLY A 305 -24.57 -0.41 -3.65
N LEU A 306 -23.58 0.18 -4.31
CA LEU A 306 -22.16 0.04 -3.94
C LEU A 306 -21.82 0.86 -2.69
N VAL A 307 -22.42 2.05 -2.57
CA VAL A 307 -22.28 2.95 -1.42
C VAL A 307 -23.66 3.54 -1.12
N VAL A 308 -24.04 3.52 0.15
CA VAL A 308 -25.26 4.20 0.67
C VAL A 308 -24.82 5.15 1.78
N ALA A 309 -25.04 6.45 1.57
CA ALA A 309 -24.58 7.46 2.53
C ALA A 309 -25.57 8.64 2.61
N THR A 310 -25.39 9.48 3.65
CA THR A 310 -26.14 10.72 3.85
C THR A 310 -25.31 11.94 3.44
N THR A 311 -25.97 13.03 3.05
CA THR A 311 -25.27 14.28 2.77
C THR A 311 -25.12 15.14 4.04
N PRO A 312 -24.05 15.94 4.21
CA PRO A 312 -22.91 16.08 3.29
C PRO A 312 -21.97 14.87 3.34
N HIS A 313 -21.37 14.51 2.19
CA HIS A 313 -20.44 13.38 2.11
C HIS A 313 -19.31 13.62 1.11
N ASN A 314 -18.14 13.04 1.38
CA ASN A 314 -16.98 13.07 0.48
C ASN A 314 -16.70 11.67 -0.06
N SER A 315 -16.40 11.56 -1.35
CA SER A 315 -15.75 10.35 -1.84
C SER A 315 -14.31 10.27 -1.30
N PRO A 316 -13.68 9.09 -1.29
CA PRO A 316 -12.22 8.99 -1.11
C PRO A 316 -11.47 9.83 -2.16
N TRP A 317 -10.25 10.24 -1.84
CA TRP A 317 -9.38 10.87 -2.81
C TRP A 317 -8.91 9.85 -3.85
N ARG A 318 -9.08 10.15 -5.12
CA ARG A 318 -8.38 9.49 -6.21
C ARG A 318 -6.99 10.10 -6.28
N THR A 319 -5.97 9.33 -5.92
CA THR A 319 -4.63 9.80 -5.59
C THR A 319 -3.62 9.31 -6.61
N PHE A 320 -2.75 10.20 -7.07
CA PHE A 320 -1.69 9.93 -8.04
C PHE A 320 -0.36 10.34 -7.41
N ILE A 321 0.42 9.38 -6.90
CA ILE A 321 1.79 9.62 -6.45
C ILE A 321 2.67 9.64 -7.69
N ILE A 322 3.47 10.69 -7.87
CA ILE A 322 4.22 10.94 -9.11
C ILE A 322 5.69 11.21 -8.81
N ALA A 323 6.57 10.46 -9.46
CA ALA A 323 8.00 10.64 -9.35
C ALA A 323 8.72 10.43 -10.68
N ARG A 324 9.74 11.24 -10.99
CA ARG A 324 10.56 11.11 -12.22
C ARG A 324 11.52 9.92 -12.15
N LYS A 325 11.82 9.46 -10.94
CA LYS A 325 12.64 8.28 -10.65
C LYS A 325 11.87 7.39 -9.70
N PRO A 326 11.82 6.06 -9.91
CA PRO A 326 10.97 5.17 -9.12
C PRO A 326 11.32 5.20 -7.63
N TYR A 327 12.62 5.27 -7.29
CA TYR A 327 13.06 5.30 -5.89
C TYR A 327 12.62 6.56 -5.12
N LYS A 328 12.10 7.61 -5.80
CA LYS A 328 11.50 8.77 -5.14
C LYS A 328 10.04 8.58 -4.74
N LEU A 329 9.39 7.53 -5.22
CA LEU A 329 8.04 7.18 -4.78
C LEU A 329 7.97 6.85 -3.28
N VAL A 330 9.03 6.25 -2.73
CA VAL A 330 9.09 5.85 -1.31
C VAL A 330 9.12 7.04 -0.33
N GLU A 331 9.48 8.23 -0.83
CA GLU A 331 9.54 9.46 -0.02
C GLU A 331 8.16 10.13 0.14
N SER A 332 7.14 9.75 -0.66
CA SER A 332 5.86 10.45 -0.67
C SER A 332 5.01 10.18 0.58
N ASP A 333 4.54 11.23 1.22
CA ASP A 333 3.53 11.20 2.30
C ASP A 333 2.12 11.56 1.80
N LEU A 334 1.88 11.51 0.48
CA LEU A 334 0.66 12.02 -0.12
C LEU A 334 -0.59 11.32 0.42
N VAL A 335 -0.56 9.99 0.62
CA VAL A 335 -1.70 9.24 1.18
C VAL A 335 -2.06 9.74 2.57
N LEU A 336 -1.06 9.99 3.42
CA LEU A 336 -1.28 10.51 4.77
C LEU A 336 -1.73 11.98 4.75
N ASN A 337 -1.12 12.84 3.90
CA ASN A 337 -1.49 14.25 3.78
C ASN A 337 -2.95 14.46 3.34
N LEU A 338 -3.49 13.53 2.56
CA LEU A 338 -4.88 13.57 2.10
C LEU A 338 -5.87 12.98 3.12
N ALA A 339 -5.40 12.15 4.04
CA ALA A 339 -6.26 11.48 5.03
C ALA A 339 -6.76 12.44 6.12
N THR A 340 -7.91 12.11 6.68
CA THR A 340 -8.50 12.80 7.82
C THR A 340 -7.52 12.82 9.00
N PRO A 341 -7.28 13.99 9.64
CA PRO A 341 -6.42 14.09 10.81
C PRO A 341 -6.85 13.18 11.97
N SER A 342 -5.92 12.93 12.90
CA SER A 342 -6.15 12.08 14.07
C SER A 342 -7.41 12.48 14.83
N ARG A 343 -8.23 11.48 15.14
CA ARG A 343 -9.40 11.59 16.02
C ARG A 343 -9.06 11.28 17.49
N LEU A 344 -7.80 10.91 17.78
CA LEU A 344 -7.32 10.69 19.14
C LEU A 344 -6.70 11.97 19.68
N ALA A 345 -7.19 12.42 20.84
CA ALA A 345 -6.64 13.58 21.55
C ALA A 345 -5.29 13.26 22.20
N ASP A 346 -5.10 12.03 22.66
CA ASP A 346 -3.86 11.53 23.24
C ASP A 346 -3.39 10.27 22.50
N THR A 347 -2.20 10.33 21.93
CA THR A 347 -1.52 9.22 21.27
C THR A 347 -0.28 8.74 22.02
N SER A 348 -0.03 9.26 23.23
CA SER A 348 1.18 8.95 24.01
C SER A 348 1.29 7.48 24.42
N TRP A 349 0.18 6.78 24.47
CA TRP A 349 0.10 5.34 24.77
C TRP A 349 0.37 4.45 23.56
N VAL A 350 0.29 4.96 22.34
CA VAL A 350 0.64 4.24 21.10
C VAL A 350 2.14 4.10 21.06
N LYS A 351 2.65 2.89 21.18
CA LYS A 351 4.08 2.60 21.23
C LYS A 351 4.47 1.70 20.07
N PRO A 352 5.24 2.21 19.11
CA PRO A 352 5.86 1.38 18.06
C PRO A 352 6.88 0.41 18.64
N GLY A 353 7.20 -0.65 17.90
CA GLY A 353 8.25 -1.59 18.28
C GLY A 353 8.20 -2.89 17.51
N MET A 354 9.23 -3.71 17.69
CA MET A 354 9.29 -5.05 17.12
C MET A 354 8.65 -6.09 18.05
N ALA A 355 8.16 -7.17 17.44
CA ALA A 355 7.61 -8.33 18.12
C ALA A 355 8.34 -9.61 17.70
N SER A 356 8.57 -10.52 18.64
CA SER A 356 8.87 -11.89 18.31
C SER A 356 7.59 -12.65 17.98
N TRP A 357 7.62 -13.45 16.91
CA TRP A 357 6.52 -14.33 16.50
C TRP A 357 7.08 -15.39 15.56
N GLY A 358 7.00 -16.60 15.84
CA GLY A 358 7.59 -17.62 14.97
C GLY A 358 7.00 -18.99 15.23
N THR A 359 6.10 -19.07 16.23
CA THR A 359 5.42 -20.32 16.53
C THR A 359 4.68 -20.85 15.31
N TRP A 360 4.07 -19.96 14.55
CA TRP A 360 3.41 -20.29 13.29
C TRP A 360 4.40 -20.65 12.17
N TRP A 361 5.50 -19.91 12.02
CA TRP A 361 6.55 -20.12 11.00
C TRP A 361 7.30 -21.43 11.22
N SER A 362 7.62 -21.76 12.47
CA SER A 362 8.36 -22.97 12.86
C SER A 362 7.46 -24.16 13.17
N ALA A 363 6.14 -23.97 13.27
CA ALA A 363 5.14 -24.97 13.71
C ALA A 363 5.43 -25.55 15.10
N THR A 364 6.00 -24.76 16.02
CA THR A 364 6.50 -25.21 17.33
C THR A 364 5.49 -25.06 18.48
N GLY A 365 4.20 -25.12 18.23
CA GLY A 365 3.21 -25.23 19.31
C GLY A 365 2.70 -23.90 19.86
N GLN A 366 1.73 -23.33 19.16
CA GLN A 366 1.07 -22.07 19.50
C GLN A 366 0.33 -22.08 20.86
N ASN A 367 -0.08 -23.25 21.35
CA ASN A 367 -0.74 -23.42 22.65
C ASN A 367 0.21 -23.93 23.75
N ASN A 368 1.50 -24.00 23.49
CA ASN A 368 2.48 -24.46 24.47
C ASN A 368 3.09 -23.25 25.21
N LEU A 369 2.75 -23.10 26.49
CA LEU A 369 3.21 -21.97 27.31
C LEU A 369 4.74 -21.90 27.40
N ASP A 370 5.45 -23.02 27.49
CA ASP A 370 6.91 -23.02 27.60
C ASP A 370 7.57 -22.58 26.27
N THR A 371 7.01 -22.98 25.15
CA THR A 371 7.46 -22.47 23.82
C THR A 371 7.22 -20.96 23.72
N LEU A 372 6.03 -20.48 24.08
CA LEU A 372 5.72 -19.04 24.04
C LEU A 372 6.62 -18.21 24.96
N LYS A 373 7.03 -18.77 26.12
CA LYS A 373 8.01 -18.14 27.01
C LYS A 373 9.40 -17.99 26.37
N GLN A 374 9.80 -18.90 25.49
CA GLN A 374 11.07 -18.77 24.75
C GLN A 374 11.04 -17.57 23.78
N TYR A 375 9.91 -17.34 23.09
CA TYR A 375 9.72 -16.17 22.23
C TYR A 375 9.67 -14.86 23.04
N ILE A 376 9.09 -14.87 24.24
CA ILE A 376 9.13 -13.72 25.16
C ILE A 376 10.59 -13.46 25.58
N GLN A 377 11.37 -14.51 25.87
CA GLN A 377 12.78 -14.35 26.21
C GLN A 377 13.59 -13.80 25.04
N LEU A 378 13.35 -14.26 23.81
CA LEU A 378 13.96 -13.68 22.60
C LEU A 378 13.64 -12.18 22.48
N ALA A 379 12.38 -11.78 22.67
CA ALA A 379 12.00 -10.38 22.64
C ALA A 379 12.75 -9.56 23.70
N ALA A 380 12.87 -10.09 24.91
CA ALA A 380 13.62 -9.43 26.00
C ALA A 380 15.12 -9.30 25.69
N ASP A 381 15.77 -10.35 25.15
CA ASP A 381 17.18 -10.34 24.78
C ASP A 381 17.48 -9.33 23.66
N MET A 382 16.48 -9.13 22.76
CA MET A 382 16.60 -8.21 21.63
C MET A 382 16.12 -6.77 21.94
N ASP A 383 15.70 -6.47 23.15
CA ASP A 383 15.06 -5.19 23.52
C ASP A 383 13.81 -4.87 22.68
N TRP A 384 13.14 -5.89 22.16
CA TRP A 384 11.86 -5.76 21.45
C TRP A 384 10.71 -5.70 22.44
N PRO A 385 9.82 -4.69 22.37
CA PRO A 385 8.80 -4.48 23.40
C PRO A 385 7.65 -5.50 23.37
N TYR A 386 7.57 -6.33 22.32
CA TYR A 386 6.38 -7.13 22.08
C TYR A 386 6.68 -8.61 21.78
N GLN A 387 5.68 -9.43 22.06
CA GLN A 387 5.56 -10.80 21.57
C GLN A 387 4.13 -11.01 21.06
N LEU A 388 3.99 -11.56 19.85
CA LEU A 388 2.72 -11.92 19.24
C LEU A 388 2.43 -13.41 19.46
N SER A 389 1.23 -13.72 19.96
CA SER A 389 0.79 -15.09 20.23
C SER A 389 -0.47 -15.44 19.47
N GLU A 390 -0.43 -16.57 18.78
CA GLU A 390 -1.61 -17.24 18.21
C GLU A 390 -2.06 -18.32 19.20
N ILE A 391 -2.97 -18.00 20.10
CA ILE A 391 -3.39 -18.87 21.19
C ILE A 391 -4.85 -19.27 20.99
N GLY A 392 -5.11 -20.57 20.80
CA GLY A 392 -6.45 -21.13 20.77
C GLY A 392 -7.10 -21.16 22.14
N ASP A 393 -6.40 -21.74 23.13
CA ASP A 393 -6.85 -21.78 24.53
C ASP A 393 -6.46 -20.50 25.27
N LYS A 394 -7.41 -19.60 25.46
CA LYS A 394 -7.18 -18.32 26.15
C LYS A 394 -6.93 -18.47 27.65
N SER A 395 -7.08 -19.66 28.25
CA SER A 395 -6.84 -19.90 29.69
C SER A 395 -5.37 -19.70 30.11
N ILE A 396 -4.43 -19.88 29.18
CA ILE A 396 -2.99 -19.67 29.43
C ILE A 396 -2.55 -18.19 29.32
N VAL A 397 -3.40 -17.29 28.83
CA VAL A 397 -3.05 -15.88 28.60
C VAL A 397 -2.64 -15.15 29.87
N PRO A 398 -3.32 -15.30 31.03
CA PRO A 398 -2.89 -14.64 32.28
C PRO A 398 -1.46 -15.01 32.70
N ASP A 399 -1.10 -16.30 32.61
CA ASP A 399 0.24 -16.77 32.97
C ASP A 399 1.30 -16.26 31.99
N LEU A 400 0.97 -16.26 30.69
CA LEU A 400 1.84 -15.71 29.65
C LEU A 400 2.09 -14.23 29.85
N VAL A 401 1.05 -13.44 30.11
CA VAL A 401 1.15 -11.99 30.36
C VAL A 401 1.95 -11.70 31.63
N SER A 402 1.75 -12.51 32.69
CA SER A 402 2.55 -12.37 33.92
C SER A 402 4.04 -12.58 33.64
N PHE A 403 4.40 -13.66 32.95
CA PHE A 403 5.78 -13.97 32.58
C PHE A 403 6.42 -12.88 31.68
N ALA A 404 5.64 -12.36 30.71
CA ALA A 404 6.08 -11.29 29.82
C ALA A 404 6.33 -9.98 30.57
N LYS A 405 5.44 -9.62 31.48
CA LYS A 405 5.52 -8.40 32.29
C LYS A 405 6.78 -8.35 33.17
N GLU A 406 7.19 -9.48 33.75
CA GLU A 406 8.42 -9.59 34.52
C GLU A 406 9.69 -9.25 33.71
N ARG A 407 9.58 -9.34 32.37
CA ARG A 407 10.67 -9.07 31.41
C ARG A 407 10.49 -7.75 30.65
N GLY A 408 9.48 -6.95 31.02
CA GLY A 408 9.17 -5.72 30.32
C GLY A 408 8.50 -5.90 28.95
N ILE A 409 8.07 -7.11 28.62
CA ILE A 409 7.45 -7.45 27.33
C ILE A 409 5.93 -7.37 27.45
N ARG A 410 5.28 -6.87 26.41
CA ARG A 410 3.82 -6.83 26.28
C ARG A 410 3.35 -7.80 25.21
N VAL A 411 2.25 -8.50 25.46
CA VAL A 411 1.72 -9.56 24.60
C VAL A 411 0.67 -8.99 23.65
N TRP A 412 0.74 -9.42 22.39
CA TRP A 412 -0.31 -9.30 21.40
C TRP A 412 -1.00 -10.62 21.20
N LEU A 413 -2.30 -10.58 20.84
CA LEU A 413 -3.09 -11.77 20.53
C LEU A 413 -3.58 -11.72 19.09
N TRP A 414 -3.52 -12.87 18.43
CA TRP A 414 -4.11 -13.10 17.12
C TRP A 414 -5.56 -13.55 17.25
N PHE A 415 -6.41 -13.08 16.34
CA PHE A 415 -7.81 -13.45 16.20
C PHE A 415 -8.19 -13.60 14.74
N HIS A 416 -9.14 -14.47 14.49
CA HIS A 416 -9.79 -14.52 13.19
C HIS A 416 -10.86 -13.41 13.09
N PHE A 417 -11.05 -12.82 11.92
CA PHE A 417 -12.07 -11.80 11.65
C PHE A 417 -13.47 -12.21 12.13
N ASN A 418 -13.84 -13.49 11.93
CA ASN A 418 -15.13 -14.04 12.38
C ASN A 418 -15.39 -13.89 13.88
N ASP A 419 -14.34 -13.75 14.70
CA ASP A 419 -14.48 -13.54 16.13
C ASP A 419 -15.05 -12.15 16.48
N PHE A 420 -14.98 -11.20 15.52
CA PHE A 420 -15.34 -9.79 15.73
C PHE A 420 -16.27 -9.21 14.66
N ILE A 421 -16.97 -10.02 13.87
CA ILE A 421 -17.99 -9.54 12.91
C ILE A 421 -19.10 -8.78 13.64
N ASP A 422 -19.55 -9.30 14.79
CA ASP A 422 -20.57 -8.68 15.63
C ASP A 422 -19.94 -7.63 16.55
N SER A 423 -20.39 -6.39 16.44
CA SER A 423 -19.91 -5.26 17.25
C SER A 423 -20.13 -5.45 18.76
N SER A 424 -21.14 -6.23 19.17
CA SER A 424 -21.37 -6.53 20.57
C SER A 424 -20.23 -7.35 21.20
N VAL A 425 -19.55 -8.18 20.40
CA VAL A 425 -18.42 -9.01 20.85
C VAL A 425 -17.20 -8.13 21.16
N TYR A 426 -16.71 -7.35 20.20
CA TYR A 426 -15.51 -6.55 20.46
C TYR A 426 -15.77 -5.41 21.46
N THR A 427 -16.99 -4.88 21.54
CA THR A 427 -17.36 -3.91 22.57
C THR A 427 -17.30 -4.51 23.98
N ARG A 428 -17.66 -5.80 24.13
CA ARG A 428 -17.57 -6.54 25.39
C ARG A 428 -16.14 -6.98 25.73
N ASP A 429 -15.39 -7.50 24.72
CA ASP A 429 -14.17 -8.25 24.94
C ASP A 429 -12.91 -7.37 24.96
N PHE A 430 -12.86 -6.26 24.23
CA PHE A 430 -11.68 -5.36 24.23
C PHE A 430 -11.36 -4.80 25.62
N PRO A 431 -12.34 -4.35 26.43
CA PRO A 431 -12.06 -3.98 27.82
C PRO A 431 -11.45 -5.11 28.66
N MET A 432 -11.86 -6.35 28.40
CA MET A 432 -11.32 -7.53 29.08
C MET A 432 -9.86 -7.79 28.69
N TYR A 433 -9.53 -7.74 27.40
CA TYR A 433 -8.14 -7.91 26.94
C TYR A 433 -7.22 -6.79 27.45
N ALA A 434 -7.69 -5.55 27.45
CA ALA A 434 -6.97 -4.44 28.06
C ALA A 434 -6.70 -4.66 29.56
N LYS A 435 -7.70 -5.17 30.29
CA LYS A 435 -7.55 -5.51 31.71
C LYS A 435 -6.55 -6.66 31.95
N TRP A 436 -6.44 -7.59 31.03
CA TRP A 436 -5.42 -8.64 31.09
C TRP A 436 -4.01 -8.09 30.84
N GLY A 437 -3.87 -6.89 30.29
CA GLY A 437 -2.58 -6.27 29.96
C GLY A 437 -2.11 -6.53 28.52
N ILE A 438 -3.01 -6.98 27.66
CA ILE A 438 -2.74 -7.15 26.23
C ILE A 438 -2.39 -5.79 25.60
N ALA A 439 -1.38 -5.76 24.73
CA ALA A 439 -0.92 -4.57 24.05
C ALA A 439 -1.72 -4.25 22.80
N GLY A 440 -2.12 -5.28 22.06
CA GLY A 440 -2.78 -5.13 20.79
C GLY A 440 -3.33 -6.44 20.24
N LEU A 441 -4.05 -6.33 19.14
CA LEU A 441 -4.74 -7.43 18.49
C LEU A 441 -4.34 -7.47 17.01
N LYS A 442 -3.93 -8.64 16.52
CA LYS A 442 -3.80 -8.97 15.10
C LYS A 442 -5.09 -9.64 14.68
N ILE A 443 -5.85 -9.01 13.78
CA ILE A 443 -7.16 -9.50 13.33
C ILE A 443 -7.05 -9.86 11.86
N ASP A 444 -7.25 -11.14 11.54
CA ASP A 444 -6.86 -11.76 10.30
C ASP A 444 -8.05 -12.31 9.48
N PHE A 445 -7.83 -12.53 8.15
CA PHE A 445 -8.80 -13.06 7.20
C PHE A 445 -10.03 -12.16 6.97
N ILE A 446 -9.82 -10.84 6.85
CA ILE A 446 -10.90 -9.88 6.60
C ILE A 446 -11.34 -9.94 5.13
N ASP A 447 -10.39 -10.01 4.19
CA ASP A 447 -10.54 -10.37 2.78
C ASP A 447 -11.53 -9.53 1.97
N ARG A 448 -11.88 -8.30 2.39
CA ARG A 448 -12.88 -7.46 1.73
C ARG A 448 -12.68 -5.98 2.00
N ASP A 449 -13.14 -5.13 1.06
CA ASP A 449 -13.09 -3.67 1.12
C ASP A 449 -14.38 -2.99 0.63
N ASP A 450 -15.54 -3.66 0.71
CA ASP A 450 -16.84 -3.03 0.51
C ASP A 450 -17.17 -2.04 1.62
N GLN A 451 -18.16 -1.18 1.44
CA GLN A 451 -18.49 -0.12 2.40
C GLN A 451 -18.68 -0.62 3.82
N TRP A 452 -19.34 -1.78 3.99
CA TRP A 452 -19.54 -2.36 5.32
C TRP A 452 -18.20 -2.69 6.01
N ALA A 453 -17.29 -3.34 5.30
CA ALA A 453 -15.98 -3.68 5.83
C ALA A 453 -15.16 -2.42 6.17
N VAL A 454 -15.13 -1.43 5.28
CA VAL A 454 -14.43 -0.16 5.52
C VAL A 454 -14.92 0.51 6.80
N LYS A 455 -16.24 0.53 7.06
CA LYS A 455 -16.80 1.05 8.32
C LYS A 455 -16.40 0.18 9.50
N TRP A 456 -16.40 -1.13 9.34
CA TRP A 456 -15.97 -2.07 10.39
C TRP A 456 -14.50 -1.85 10.80
N TYR A 457 -13.59 -1.63 9.84
CA TYR A 457 -12.18 -1.30 10.15
C TYR A 457 -12.07 -0.06 11.03
N GLU A 458 -12.81 1.01 10.68
CA GLU A 458 -12.83 2.24 11.46
C GLU A 458 -13.43 2.03 12.86
N ASP A 459 -14.54 1.29 12.95
CA ASP A 459 -15.23 1.06 14.22
C ASP A 459 -14.40 0.21 15.18
N VAL A 460 -13.77 -0.85 14.69
CA VAL A 460 -12.83 -1.67 15.46
C VAL A 460 -11.64 -0.85 15.95
N ALA A 461 -11.01 -0.04 15.08
CA ALA A 461 -9.91 0.83 15.48
C ALA A 461 -10.34 1.83 16.58
N ARG A 462 -11.54 2.42 16.43
CA ARG A 462 -12.13 3.34 17.42
C ARG A 462 -12.37 2.68 18.77
N VAL A 463 -13.00 1.49 18.80
CA VAL A 463 -13.28 0.77 20.06
C VAL A 463 -11.99 0.28 20.70
N ALA A 464 -11.02 -0.18 19.90
CA ALA A 464 -9.69 -0.54 20.39
C ALA A 464 -8.96 0.67 21.02
N ALA A 465 -9.03 1.85 20.40
CA ALA A 465 -8.45 3.06 20.94
C ALA A 465 -9.04 3.46 22.30
N GLN A 466 -10.34 3.30 22.50
CA GLN A 466 -11.02 3.54 23.77
C GLN A 466 -10.48 2.65 24.91
N ASN A 467 -9.86 1.54 24.57
CA ASN A 467 -9.28 0.57 25.48
C ASN A 467 -7.75 0.53 25.45
N HIS A 468 -7.11 1.52 24.79
CA HIS A 468 -5.66 1.59 24.59
C HIS A 468 -5.06 0.29 23.98
N LEU A 469 -5.78 -0.33 23.06
CA LEU A 469 -5.33 -1.48 22.29
C LEU A 469 -4.83 -1.04 20.91
N LEU A 470 -3.67 -1.55 20.51
CA LEU A 470 -3.13 -1.41 19.18
C LEU A 470 -3.76 -2.45 18.25
N ILE A 471 -3.85 -2.15 16.96
CA ILE A 471 -4.44 -3.03 15.96
C ILE A 471 -3.46 -3.23 14.79
N ASP A 472 -3.31 -4.48 14.39
CA ASP A 472 -2.78 -4.95 13.12
C ASP A 472 -3.91 -5.68 12.37
N PHE A 473 -4.31 -5.15 11.21
CA PHE A 473 -5.28 -5.81 10.35
C PHE A 473 -4.56 -6.68 9.32
N HIS A 474 -4.93 -7.96 9.29
CA HIS A 474 -4.34 -8.98 8.43
C HIS A 474 -5.40 -9.60 7.49
N GLY A 475 -4.99 -10.29 6.41
CA GLY A 475 -5.94 -10.63 5.36
C GLY A 475 -6.66 -9.37 4.85
N ALA A 476 -5.96 -8.27 4.71
CA ALA A 476 -6.53 -6.92 4.65
C ALA A 476 -6.35 -6.27 3.27
N PHE A 477 -7.10 -5.21 3.00
CA PHE A 477 -6.82 -4.33 1.87
C PHE A 477 -5.69 -3.32 2.19
N LYS A 478 -5.06 -2.74 1.12
CA LYS A 478 -3.99 -1.73 1.24
C LYS A 478 -4.34 -0.59 2.21
N PRO A 479 -3.36 0.06 2.86
CA PRO A 479 -3.57 1.29 3.61
C PRO A 479 -4.17 2.41 2.73
N THR A 480 -4.97 3.26 3.37
CA THR A 480 -5.60 4.44 2.76
C THR A 480 -5.53 5.66 3.68
N GLY A 481 -4.57 5.66 4.61
CA GLY A 481 -4.38 6.74 5.58
C GLY A 481 -5.19 6.60 6.87
N LEU A 482 -5.84 5.46 7.13
CA LEU A 482 -6.59 5.22 8.37
C LEU A 482 -5.68 5.33 9.60
N GLU A 483 -4.41 4.98 9.47
CA GLU A 483 -3.37 5.09 10.50
C GLU A 483 -3.07 6.54 10.91
N ARG A 484 -3.39 7.54 10.09
CA ARG A 484 -3.39 8.95 10.50
C ARG A 484 -4.62 9.30 11.33
N THR A 485 -5.79 8.80 10.93
CA THR A 485 -7.07 9.08 11.59
C THR A 485 -7.18 8.34 12.93
N TRP A 486 -6.73 7.08 12.95
CA TRP A 486 -6.69 6.19 14.11
C TRP A 486 -5.28 5.62 14.30
N PRO A 487 -4.34 6.36 14.93
CA PRO A 487 -2.94 5.94 15.09
C PRO A 487 -2.71 4.63 15.83
N ASN A 488 -3.70 4.12 16.52
CA ASN A 488 -3.65 2.80 17.16
C ASN A 488 -3.80 1.64 16.14
N GLN A 489 -4.30 1.90 14.93
CA GLN A 489 -4.17 0.97 13.80
C GLN A 489 -2.75 1.14 13.25
N ILE A 490 -1.80 0.46 13.90
CA ILE A 490 -0.38 0.76 13.77
C ILE A 490 0.25 0.17 12.50
N THR A 491 -0.29 -0.94 12.01
CA THR A 491 0.14 -1.58 10.75
C THR A 491 -1.02 -2.34 10.11
N ARG A 492 -0.79 -2.84 8.90
CA ARG A 492 -1.78 -3.61 8.13
C ARG A 492 -1.05 -4.47 7.10
N GLU A 493 -1.52 -5.71 6.88
CA GLU A 493 -0.98 -6.56 5.84
C GLU A 493 -1.35 -6.02 4.42
N GLY A 494 -2.18 -6.70 3.68
CA GLY A 494 -2.46 -6.42 2.27
C GLY A 494 -1.18 -6.44 1.43
N ILE A 495 -0.27 -7.35 1.72
CA ILE A 495 1.02 -7.54 1.09
C ILE A 495 1.33 -9.03 0.96
N GLN A 496 1.82 -9.48 -0.19
CA GLN A 496 2.41 -10.82 -0.24
C GLN A 496 3.72 -10.79 0.54
N GLY A 497 3.65 -11.21 1.82
CA GLY A 497 4.75 -11.16 2.76
C GLY A 497 5.64 -12.40 2.73
N ASN A 498 6.64 -12.39 3.61
CA ASN A 498 7.62 -13.47 3.73
C ASN A 498 6.97 -14.82 4.09
N GLU A 499 5.81 -14.82 4.74
CA GLU A 499 5.05 -16.02 5.09
C GLU A 499 4.66 -16.89 3.90
N TYR A 500 4.56 -16.33 2.69
CA TYR A 500 4.30 -17.09 1.47
C TYR A 500 5.35 -18.18 1.19
N ASN A 501 6.54 -18.06 1.73
CA ASN A 501 7.57 -19.11 1.65
C ASN A 501 7.13 -20.45 2.26
N LYS A 502 6.11 -20.47 3.14
CA LYS A 502 5.56 -21.70 3.72
C LYS A 502 4.87 -22.59 2.69
N TRP A 503 4.22 -22.01 1.68
CA TRP A 503 3.38 -22.74 0.70
C TRP A 503 3.63 -22.37 -0.75
N SER A 504 4.52 -21.43 -1.04
CA SER A 504 4.75 -20.91 -2.39
C SER A 504 6.19 -20.50 -2.59
N ALA A 505 6.69 -20.62 -3.81
CA ALA A 505 7.97 -20.04 -4.23
C ALA A 505 7.81 -18.62 -4.84
N LYS A 506 6.68 -17.96 -4.61
CA LYS A 506 6.36 -16.66 -5.26
C LYS A 506 6.98 -15.46 -4.55
N GLU A 507 7.54 -15.62 -3.34
CA GLU A 507 8.26 -14.58 -2.61
C GLU A 507 9.71 -14.48 -3.15
N THR A 508 9.83 -14.09 -4.42
CA THR A 508 11.09 -14.05 -5.15
C THR A 508 11.89 -12.78 -4.86
N PRO A 509 13.20 -12.75 -5.12
CA PRO A 509 14.01 -11.54 -5.02
C PRO A 509 13.51 -10.37 -5.89
N GLU A 510 12.93 -10.66 -7.06
CA GLU A 510 12.27 -9.64 -7.91
C GLU A 510 11.04 -9.06 -7.24
N HIS A 511 10.27 -9.89 -6.51
CA HIS A 511 9.12 -9.42 -5.74
C HIS A 511 9.58 -8.52 -4.59
N LYS A 512 10.57 -8.94 -3.80
CA LYS A 512 11.19 -8.11 -2.73
C LYS A 512 11.66 -6.76 -3.27
N ALA A 513 12.29 -6.73 -4.45
CA ALA A 513 12.73 -5.49 -5.12
C ALA A 513 11.59 -4.70 -5.78
N THR A 514 10.35 -5.19 -5.79
CA THR A 514 9.16 -4.50 -6.33
C THR A 514 8.31 -3.87 -5.23
N LEU A 515 8.20 -4.53 -4.09
CA LEU A 515 7.30 -4.15 -3.00
C LEU A 515 7.46 -2.70 -2.51
N PRO A 516 8.68 -2.15 -2.31
CA PRO A 516 8.85 -0.78 -1.86
C PRO A 516 8.26 0.28 -2.79
N TYR A 517 8.18 -0.02 -4.10
CA TYR A 517 7.65 0.88 -5.13
C TYR A 517 6.16 0.74 -5.39
N THR A 518 5.55 -0.32 -4.90
CA THR A 518 4.15 -0.69 -5.10
C THR A 518 3.41 -0.66 -3.78
N ARG A 519 3.20 -1.81 -3.12
CA ARG A 519 2.47 -1.88 -1.85
C ARG A 519 3.06 -0.94 -0.77
N GLY A 520 4.40 -0.82 -0.70
CA GLY A 520 5.10 -0.04 0.33
C GLY A 520 4.79 1.46 0.31
N ILE A 521 4.40 2.04 -0.83
CA ILE A 521 4.08 3.47 -0.94
C ILE A 521 2.68 3.83 -0.42
N ALA A 522 1.80 2.83 -0.21
CA ALA A 522 0.46 3.07 0.32
C ALA A 522 0.44 3.34 1.83
N GLY A 523 1.42 2.82 2.55
CA GLY A 523 1.51 2.92 4.01
C GLY A 523 2.14 1.68 4.66
N PRO A 524 2.14 1.60 6.00
CA PRO A 524 2.81 0.54 6.75
C PRO A 524 2.32 -0.86 6.35
N ALA A 525 3.25 -1.85 6.42
CA ALA A 525 2.93 -3.22 6.06
C ALA A 525 3.48 -4.24 7.06
N ASP A 526 2.64 -5.19 7.49
CA ASP A 526 3.08 -6.38 8.19
C ASP A 526 3.59 -7.42 7.17
N TYR A 527 4.88 -7.34 6.86
CA TYR A 527 5.57 -8.20 5.88
C TYR A 527 6.12 -9.49 6.51
N THR A 528 6.25 -9.53 7.83
CA THR A 528 6.83 -10.62 8.61
C THR A 528 8.25 -11.02 8.18
N PRO A 529 9.24 -10.09 8.18
CA PRO A 529 10.62 -10.41 7.84
C PRO A 529 11.30 -11.25 8.90
N GLY A 530 12.49 -11.82 8.58
CA GLY A 530 13.38 -12.42 9.57
C GLY A 530 13.59 -13.93 9.44
N GLY A 531 13.21 -14.54 8.34
CA GLY A 531 13.55 -15.97 8.10
C GLY A 531 15.07 -16.16 7.93
N PHE A 532 15.73 -16.90 8.85
CA PHE A 532 17.17 -17.08 8.88
C PHE A 532 17.66 -18.39 8.24
N LEU A 533 16.74 -19.23 7.77
CA LEU A 533 17.09 -20.35 6.88
C LEU A 533 17.10 -19.86 5.43
N ASN A 534 18.09 -19.05 5.08
CA ASN A 534 18.18 -18.37 3.80
C ASN A 534 18.65 -19.31 2.68
N ARG A 535 18.01 -19.23 1.51
CA ARG A 535 18.35 -20.02 0.33
C ARG A 535 18.32 -19.20 -0.94
N GLN A 536 19.26 -19.44 -1.84
CA GLN A 536 19.11 -18.95 -3.21
C GLN A 536 17.85 -19.56 -3.85
N PRO A 537 17.15 -18.88 -4.79
CA PRO A 537 15.93 -19.42 -5.39
C PRO A 537 16.06 -20.83 -5.97
N SER A 538 17.22 -21.19 -6.53
CA SER A 538 17.52 -22.52 -7.05
C SER A 538 17.64 -23.62 -5.98
N GLN A 539 17.86 -23.25 -4.72
CA GLN A 539 18.03 -24.16 -3.58
C GLN A 539 16.81 -24.17 -2.67
N PHE A 540 15.88 -23.20 -2.85
CA PHE A 540 14.72 -22.99 -2.00
C PHE A 540 13.73 -24.16 -2.09
N LYS A 541 13.19 -24.56 -0.96
CA LYS A 541 12.14 -25.58 -0.83
C LYS A 541 11.00 -25.06 0.00
N ILE A 542 9.79 -25.21 -0.51
CA ILE A 542 8.55 -24.90 0.22
C ILE A 542 8.43 -25.85 1.43
N GLY A 543 8.07 -25.31 2.59
CA GLY A 543 7.85 -26.12 3.80
C GLY A 543 7.14 -25.34 4.88
N ASN A 544 6.26 -26.03 5.64
CA ASN A 544 5.48 -25.44 6.72
C ASN A 544 6.18 -25.47 8.09
N SER A 545 7.29 -26.19 8.20
CA SER A 545 8.14 -26.25 9.39
C SER A 545 9.56 -25.96 8.98
N ASN A 546 10.32 -25.23 9.80
CA ASN A 546 11.66 -24.76 9.46
C ASN A 546 11.64 -24.09 8.08
N THR A 547 10.72 -23.14 7.93
CA THR A 547 10.44 -22.45 6.68
C THR A 547 11.69 -21.70 6.21
N GLN A 548 12.03 -21.88 4.94
CA GLN A 548 13.16 -21.18 4.31
C GLN A 548 12.70 -19.82 3.79
N ALA A 549 13.64 -18.86 3.72
CA ALA A 549 13.43 -17.56 3.07
C ALA A 549 14.29 -17.46 1.81
N GLN A 550 13.70 -16.98 0.70
CA GLN A 550 14.44 -16.80 -0.56
C GLN A 550 15.33 -15.54 -0.51
N GLY A 551 16.56 -15.67 -1.00
CA GLY A 551 17.58 -14.62 -1.00
C GLY A 551 18.60 -14.77 0.13
N THR A 552 19.57 -13.86 0.18
CA THR A 552 20.63 -13.89 1.21
C THR A 552 20.12 -13.39 2.55
N ARG A 553 20.86 -13.73 3.63
CA ARG A 553 20.58 -13.19 4.96
C ARG A 553 20.67 -11.67 5.01
N ALA A 554 21.63 -11.07 4.32
CA ALA A 554 21.74 -9.62 4.24
C ALA A 554 20.53 -8.99 3.51
N SER A 555 19.98 -9.66 2.50
CA SER A 555 18.72 -9.26 1.85
C SER A 555 17.52 -9.34 2.80
N GLU A 556 17.47 -10.39 3.64
CA GLU A 556 16.40 -10.55 4.63
C GLU A 556 16.43 -9.45 5.69
N LEU A 557 17.64 -9.10 6.21
CA LEU A 557 17.82 -7.97 7.12
C LEU A 557 17.35 -6.64 6.49
N ALA A 558 17.62 -6.45 5.21
CA ALA A 558 17.23 -5.22 4.51
C ALA A 558 15.71 -5.03 4.45
N MET A 559 14.92 -6.11 4.41
CA MET A 559 13.47 -6.02 4.36
C MET A 559 12.86 -5.41 5.63
N PHE A 560 13.49 -5.55 6.80
CA PHE A 560 13.07 -4.87 8.04
C PHE A 560 13.08 -3.35 7.92
N LEU A 561 13.91 -2.79 7.06
CA LEU A 561 13.96 -1.35 6.81
C LEU A 561 13.14 -0.96 5.59
N LEU A 562 13.26 -1.69 4.47
CA LEU A 562 12.65 -1.33 3.19
C LEU A 562 11.12 -1.40 3.22
N ILE A 563 10.56 -2.33 4.00
CA ILE A 563 9.10 -2.39 4.23
C ILE A 563 8.82 -1.65 5.54
N GLN A 564 8.31 -0.43 5.41
CA GLN A 564 8.02 0.40 6.56
C GLN A 564 6.87 -0.17 7.37
N SER A 565 7.08 -0.35 8.67
CA SER A 565 6.04 -0.68 9.64
C SER A 565 6.45 -0.17 11.02
N PRO A 566 5.57 0.53 11.74
CA PRO A 566 5.81 0.88 13.14
C PRO A 566 5.73 -0.32 14.08
N PHE A 567 5.05 -1.39 13.65
CA PHE A 567 4.99 -2.68 14.35
C PHE A 567 5.52 -3.75 13.41
N ILE A 568 6.75 -4.22 13.65
CA ILE A 568 7.42 -5.22 12.83
C ILE A 568 7.40 -6.56 13.57
N VAL A 569 6.93 -7.60 12.90
CA VAL A 569 6.86 -8.95 13.43
C VAL A 569 7.98 -9.80 12.86
N ALA A 570 8.95 -10.18 13.70
CA ALA A 570 10.06 -11.06 13.31
C ALA A 570 9.59 -12.52 13.33
N CYS A 571 9.70 -13.21 12.18
CA CYS A 571 8.94 -14.44 11.93
C CYS A 571 9.63 -15.75 12.34
N ASP A 572 10.90 -15.77 12.76
CA ASP A 572 11.61 -17.03 12.94
C ASP A 572 11.73 -17.47 14.41
N SER A 573 12.13 -18.72 14.60
CA SER A 573 12.28 -19.30 15.94
C SER A 573 13.56 -18.84 16.64
N PRO A 574 13.58 -18.80 17.98
CA PRO A 574 14.77 -18.47 18.75
C PRO A 574 16.00 -19.31 18.36
N ASP A 575 15.79 -20.59 18.02
CA ASP A 575 16.87 -21.52 17.66
C ASP A 575 17.56 -21.13 16.34
N HIS A 576 16.82 -20.59 15.37
CA HIS A 576 17.38 -20.15 14.10
C HIS A 576 18.13 -18.82 14.21
N TYR A 577 17.89 -18.04 15.27
CA TYR A 577 18.64 -16.81 15.55
C TYR A 577 19.92 -17.02 16.33
N LYS A 578 20.18 -18.26 16.80
CA LYS A 578 21.35 -18.62 17.61
C LYS A 578 22.32 -19.55 16.88
N ASN A 579 23.58 -19.46 17.27
CA ASN A 579 24.62 -20.39 16.92
C ASN A 579 24.58 -21.61 17.87
N ALA A 580 25.37 -22.66 17.57
CA ALA A 580 25.44 -23.85 18.37
C ALA A 580 26.01 -23.63 19.80
N ASP A 581 26.69 -22.52 20.04
CA ASP A 581 27.21 -22.08 21.35
C ASP A 581 26.26 -21.13 22.10
N ASP A 582 25.01 -21.03 21.66
CA ASP A 582 23.95 -20.18 22.22
C ASP A 582 24.12 -18.65 22.00
N SER A 583 25.21 -18.24 21.34
CA SER A 583 25.38 -16.85 20.92
C SER A 583 24.43 -16.50 19.77
N TYR A 584 24.05 -15.22 19.66
CA TYR A 584 23.21 -14.76 18.53
C TYR A 584 23.99 -14.74 17.22
N GLN A 585 23.32 -15.14 16.13
CA GLN A 585 23.89 -15.08 14.79
C GLN A 585 24.18 -13.65 14.34
N LEU A 586 25.13 -13.50 13.41
CA LEU A 586 25.46 -12.21 12.80
C LEU A 586 24.21 -11.60 12.14
N GLY A 587 23.97 -10.32 12.39
CA GLY A 587 22.78 -9.58 11.96
C GLY A 587 21.74 -9.37 13.06
N MET A 588 21.73 -10.21 14.12
CA MET A 588 20.84 -9.97 15.27
C MET A 588 21.22 -8.70 16.03
N ASP A 589 22.49 -8.32 16.04
CA ASP A 589 22.99 -7.05 16.57
C ASP A 589 22.45 -5.83 15.77
N PHE A 590 22.28 -5.96 14.45
CA PHE A 590 21.60 -4.95 13.64
C PHE A 590 20.11 -4.85 14.02
N LEU A 591 19.40 -5.99 14.10
CA LEU A 591 17.96 -6.01 14.45
C LEU A 591 17.70 -5.47 15.85
N LYS A 592 18.59 -5.72 16.82
CA LYS A 592 18.52 -5.14 18.17
C LYS A 592 18.64 -3.60 18.15
N ALA A 593 19.42 -3.06 17.22
CA ALA A 593 19.67 -1.61 17.10
C ALA A 593 18.66 -0.89 16.16
N LEU A 594 17.80 -1.63 15.48
CA LEU A 594 16.91 -1.08 14.46
C LEU A 594 15.65 -0.45 15.07
N PRO A 595 15.39 0.86 14.86
CA PRO A 595 14.11 1.48 15.22
C PRO A 595 13.02 1.12 14.20
N THR A 596 11.75 1.29 14.61
CA THR A 596 10.57 1.04 13.75
C THR A 596 9.86 2.30 13.29
N VAL A 597 10.34 3.48 13.71
CA VAL A 597 9.82 4.79 13.30
C VAL A 597 10.96 5.72 12.89
N TRP A 598 10.66 6.68 12.03
CA TRP A 598 11.69 7.44 11.34
C TRP A 598 11.41 8.93 11.35
N ASP A 599 12.48 9.72 11.40
CA ASP A 599 12.40 11.16 11.27
C ASP A 599 12.41 11.62 9.82
N GLU A 600 13.02 10.80 8.94
CA GLU A 600 13.21 11.12 7.52
C GLU A 600 13.52 9.87 6.71
N THR A 601 12.96 9.76 5.51
CA THR A 601 13.18 8.69 4.54
C THR A 601 13.71 9.24 3.22
N ARG A 602 14.74 8.59 2.65
CA ARG A 602 15.40 8.96 1.39
C ARG A 602 15.54 7.75 0.47
N GLY A 603 14.91 7.79 -0.69
CA GLY A 603 15.22 6.89 -1.79
C GLY A 603 16.48 7.37 -2.52
N LEU A 604 17.52 6.53 -2.56
CA LEU A 604 18.85 6.91 -3.08
C LEU A 604 19.09 6.41 -4.49
N ALA A 605 18.71 5.17 -4.79
CA ALA A 605 18.83 4.56 -6.11
C ALA A 605 17.83 3.40 -6.23
N GLY A 606 17.42 3.07 -7.46
CA GLY A 606 16.54 1.92 -7.65
C GLY A 606 15.84 1.87 -9.00
N GLU A 607 15.43 0.64 -9.33
CA GLU A 607 14.64 0.28 -10.52
C GLU A 607 13.64 -0.80 -10.12
N VAL A 608 12.37 -0.62 -10.45
CA VAL A 608 11.28 -1.51 -10.04
C VAL A 608 11.55 -2.96 -10.48
N GLY A 609 11.50 -3.89 -9.50
CA GLY A 609 11.76 -5.31 -9.72
C GLY A 609 13.22 -5.67 -9.96
N GLN A 610 14.13 -4.71 -9.81
CA GLN A 610 15.55 -4.95 -9.99
C GLN A 610 16.35 -4.73 -8.70
N PHE A 611 16.25 -3.56 -8.11
CA PHE A 611 16.93 -3.21 -6.87
C PHE A 611 16.36 -1.93 -6.27
N ILE A 612 16.62 -1.72 -4.98
CA ILE A 612 16.39 -0.45 -4.29
C ILE A 612 17.52 -0.20 -3.29
N VAL A 613 17.86 1.06 -3.10
CA VAL A 613 18.70 1.57 -2.01
C VAL A 613 17.97 2.70 -1.33
N GLU A 614 17.75 2.56 -0.03
CA GLU A 614 17.01 3.51 0.78
C GLU A 614 17.77 3.81 2.08
N ALA A 615 17.69 5.05 2.55
CA ALA A 615 18.23 5.46 3.85
C ALA A 615 17.15 6.13 4.68
N ARG A 616 17.11 5.83 5.99
CA ARG A 616 16.19 6.40 6.96
C ARG A 616 16.93 6.94 8.17
N ARG A 617 16.45 8.05 8.72
CA ARG A 617 17.04 8.67 9.89
C ARG A 617 16.15 8.46 11.12
N ASN A 618 16.80 8.16 12.24
CA ASN A 618 16.17 8.21 13.56
C ASN A 618 17.16 8.88 14.53
N GLY A 619 16.76 10.03 15.06
CA GLY A 619 17.64 10.89 15.86
C GLY A 619 18.84 11.38 15.05
N ASP A 620 20.03 11.10 15.55
CA ASP A 620 21.31 11.44 14.93
C ASP A 620 21.90 10.35 14.04
N LYS A 621 21.24 9.17 13.96
CA LYS A 621 21.71 8.03 13.17
C LYS A 621 20.96 7.90 11.85
N TRP A 622 21.67 7.40 10.85
CA TRP A 622 21.09 6.95 9.59
C TRP A 622 21.23 5.44 9.46
N TYR A 623 20.23 4.84 8.89
CA TYR A 623 20.11 3.43 8.57
C TYR A 623 19.93 3.28 7.08
N LEU A 624 20.72 2.44 6.42
CA LEU A 624 20.65 2.22 4.98
C LEU A 624 20.36 0.75 4.73
N ALA A 625 19.52 0.48 3.75
CA ALA A 625 19.25 -0.86 3.25
C ALA A 625 19.29 -0.89 1.73
N ALA A 626 19.74 -2.02 1.19
CA ALA A 626 19.71 -2.31 -0.23
C ALA A 626 19.36 -3.77 -0.47
N VAL A 627 18.54 -4.03 -1.51
CA VAL A 627 18.27 -5.38 -2.03
C VAL A 627 18.43 -5.40 -3.54
N SER A 628 18.82 -6.57 -4.07
CA SER A 628 18.90 -6.87 -5.50
C SER A 628 18.00 -8.05 -5.84
N ASN A 629 17.53 -8.08 -7.08
CA ASN A 629 16.89 -9.26 -7.66
C ASN A 629 17.93 -10.40 -7.86
N SER A 630 17.59 -11.42 -8.63
CA SER A 630 18.44 -12.59 -8.89
C SER A 630 19.78 -12.29 -9.61
N GLN A 631 20.11 -11.00 -9.83
CA GLN A 631 21.34 -10.60 -10.51
C GLN A 631 22.35 -9.94 -9.57
N VAL A 632 23.63 -10.25 -9.77
CA VAL A 632 24.75 -9.55 -9.12
C VAL A 632 24.69 -8.06 -9.45
N ARG A 633 24.94 -7.20 -8.45
CA ARG A 633 25.02 -5.75 -8.65
C ARG A 633 26.22 -5.13 -8.02
N GLN A 634 26.76 -4.14 -8.70
CA GLN A 634 27.73 -3.22 -8.16
C GLN A 634 27.16 -1.80 -8.30
N LEU A 635 27.04 -1.10 -7.19
CA LEU A 635 26.48 0.24 -7.11
C LEU A 635 27.45 1.17 -6.41
N SER A 636 27.32 2.44 -6.67
CA SER A 636 28.03 3.52 -5.98
C SER A 636 27.02 4.51 -5.44
N VAL A 637 26.85 4.57 -4.13
CA VAL A 637 25.83 5.37 -3.46
C VAL A 637 26.47 6.61 -2.84
N PRO A 638 26.16 7.82 -3.34
CA PRO A 638 26.62 9.07 -2.74
C PRO A 638 26.08 9.23 -1.32
N LEU A 639 26.92 9.59 -0.36
CA LEU A 639 26.53 9.78 1.05
C LEU A 639 26.12 11.23 1.35
N SER A 640 25.69 11.98 0.37
CA SER A 640 25.29 13.40 0.51
C SER A 640 24.09 13.65 1.43
N PHE A 641 23.38 12.58 1.82
CA PHE A 641 22.31 12.65 2.82
C PHE A 641 22.86 12.76 4.26
N LEU A 642 24.11 12.40 4.50
CA LEU A 642 24.77 12.57 5.78
C LEU A 642 25.08 14.05 6.06
N GLY A 643 25.01 14.46 7.32
CA GLY A 643 25.44 15.77 7.76
C GLY A 643 26.97 15.96 7.68
N LYS A 644 27.43 17.18 7.99
CA LYS A 644 28.87 17.51 8.05
C LYS A 644 29.59 16.67 9.13
N GLY A 645 30.89 16.45 8.92
CA GLY A 645 31.75 15.69 9.86
C GLY A 645 32.05 14.27 9.38
N ALA A 646 32.67 13.51 10.27
CA ALA A 646 32.95 12.10 10.06
C ALA A 646 31.82 11.24 10.65
N TRP A 647 31.60 10.09 10.05
CA TRP A 647 30.56 9.12 10.44
C TRP A 647 31.20 7.74 10.62
N ASN A 648 30.97 7.11 11.74
CA ASN A 648 31.26 5.70 11.92
C ASN A 648 30.17 4.89 11.23
N VAL A 649 30.57 3.95 10.40
CA VAL A 649 29.68 3.15 9.57
C VAL A 649 29.91 1.69 9.89
N THR A 650 28.90 1.01 10.38
CA THR A 650 28.88 -0.45 10.52
C THR A 650 27.99 -1.02 9.41
N LEU A 651 28.53 -1.99 8.66
CA LEU A 651 27.84 -2.64 7.54
C LEU A 651 27.67 -4.13 7.82
N TRP A 652 26.52 -4.67 7.45
CA TRP A 652 26.24 -6.10 7.32
C TRP A 652 25.87 -6.35 5.87
N GLN A 653 26.65 -7.15 5.17
CA GLN A 653 26.55 -7.31 3.72
C GLN A 653 26.83 -8.74 3.29
N ASP A 654 26.43 -9.05 2.05
CA ASP A 654 26.73 -10.33 1.43
C ASP A 654 28.22 -10.63 1.51
N ALA A 655 28.56 -11.86 1.89
CA ALA A 655 29.92 -12.41 1.77
C ALA A 655 30.24 -12.72 0.29
N PRO A 656 31.52 -12.89 -0.07
CA PRO A 656 31.90 -13.20 -1.45
C PRO A 656 31.26 -14.47 -2.03
N ASP A 657 30.86 -15.42 -1.18
CA ASP A 657 30.24 -16.69 -1.52
C ASP A 657 28.73 -16.75 -1.25
N SER A 658 28.07 -15.62 -0.91
CA SER A 658 26.63 -15.60 -0.64
C SER A 658 25.76 -15.99 -1.85
N GLY A 659 26.32 -15.98 -3.05
CA GLY A 659 25.66 -16.52 -4.25
C GLY A 659 25.46 -18.03 -4.18
N GLU A 660 26.27 -18.74 -3.40
CA GLU A 660 26.22 -20.20 -3.18
C GLU A 660 25.69 -20.55 -1.79
N ASN A 661 26.14 -19.81 -0.77
CA ASN A 661 25.70 -19.94 0.61
C ASN A 661 24.95 -18.68 1.05
N ALA A 662 23.64 -18.69 0.88
CA ALA A 662 22.78 -17.53 1.15
C ALA A 662 22.73 -17.09 2.64
N GLU A 663 23.15 -17.96 3.57
CA GLU A 663 23.24 -17.63 4.99
C GLU A 663 24.55 -16.90 5.35
N HIS A 664 25.57 -16.92 4.46
CA HIS A 664 26.86 -16.32 4.74
C HIS A 664 26.82 -14.80 4.53
N MET A 665 27.28 -14.09 5.55
CA MET A 665 27.27 -12.63 5.63
C MET A 665 28.53 -12.15 6.35
N VAL A 666 28.98 -10.95 6.05
CA VAL A 666 30.14 -10.31 6.71
C VAL A 666 29.76 -8.98 7.34
N LYS A 667 30.44 -8.65 8.43
CA LYS A 667 30.36 -7.34 9.10
C LYS A 667 31.65 -6.57 8.85
N ASP A 668 31.51 -5.28 8.51
CA ASP A 668 32.64 -4.37 8.26
C ASP A 668 32.39 -3.03 8.97
N GLU A 669 33.47 -2.38 9.40
CA GLU A 669 33.41 -1.08 10.07
C GLU A 669 34.39 -0.11 9.40
N LYS A 670 33.94 1.13 9.18
CA LYS A 670 34.77 2.18 8.57
C LYS A 670 34.29 3.57 8.96
N THR A 671 35.15 4.56 8.72
CA THR A 671 34.78 5.98 8.89
C THR A 671 34.60 6.60 7.50
N MET A 672 33.49 7.32 7.31
CA MET A 672 33.14 7.97 6.04
C MET A 672 32.64 9.40 6.27
N ARG A 673 32.48 10.16 5.18
CA ARG A 673 31.98 11.55 5.17
C ARG A 673 30.86 11.70 4.15
N SER A 674 30.10 12.78 4.26
CA SER A 674 29.04 13.11 3.29
C SER A 674 29.52 13.35 1.86
N THR A 675 30.82 13.61 1.67
CA THR A 675 31.47 13.76 0.35
C THR A 675 31.85 12.42 -0.27
N ASP A 676 31.81 11.34 0.48
CA ASP A 676 32.24 10.02 0.03
C ASP A 676 31.11 9.30 -0.72
N THR A 677 31.49 8.25 -1.39
CA THR A 677 30.61 7.31 -2.07
C THR A 677 30.78 5.92 -1.47
N LEU A 678 29.69 5.28 -1.06
CA LEU A 678 29.69 3.92 -0.55
C LEU A 678 29.58 2.93 -1.71
N PRO A 679 30.62 2.10 -1.97
CA PRO A 679 30.50 1.03 -2.94
C PRO A 679 29.68 -0.13 -2.36
N LEU A 680 28.66 -0.60 -3.08
CA LEU A 680 27.86 -1.75 -2.73
C LEU A 680 28.15 -2.89 -3.71
N LYS A 681 28.36 -4.09 -3.17
CA LYS A 681 28.47 -5.33 -3.94
C LYS A 681 27.40 -6.28 -3.42
N LEU A 682 26.33 -6.46 -4.19
CA LEU A 682 25.23 -7.33 -3.85
C LEU A 682 25.35 -8.64 -4.63
N ALA A 683 25.28 -9.75 -3.93
CA ALA A 683 25.20 -11.10 -4.52
C ALA A 683 23.90 -11.26 -5.35
N PRO A 684 23.75 -12.35 -6.12
CA PRO A 684 22.43 -12.71 -6.66
C PRO A 684 21.43 -12.85 -5.51
N SER A 685 20.26 -12.23 -5.62
CA SER A 685 19.24 -12.21 -4.56
C SER A 685 19.76 -11.60 -3.23
N GLY A 686 20.77 -10.76 -3.35
CA GLY A 686 21.54 -10.25 -2.23
C GLY A 686 21.05 -8.93 -1.66
N GLY A 687 21.71 -8.53 -0.57
CA GLY A 687 21.39 -7.29 0.11
C GLY A 687 22.52 -6.76 0.99
N MET A 688 22.23 -5.65 1.63
CA MET A 688 23.07 -5.11 2.70
C MET A 688 22.26 -4.17 3.59
N VAL A 689 22.71 -4.03 4.83
CA VAL A 689 22.25 -2.97 5.73
C VAL A 689 23.45 -2.27 6.36
N ALA A 690 23.25 -1.01 6.75
CA ALA A 690 24.28 -0.23 7.44
C ALA A 690 23.68 0.71 8.48
N ILE A 691 24.45 0.98 9.54
CA ILE A 691 24.18 2.02 10.53
C ILE A 691 25.30 3.05 10.46
N PHE A 692 24.91 4.33 10.31
CA PHE A 692 25.80 5.48 10.36
C PHE A 692 25.56 6.24 11.64
N SER A 693 26.60 6.44 12.45
CA SER A 693 26.55 7.23 13.67
C SER A 693 27.57 8.37 13.58
N PRO A 694 27.29 9.58 14.07
CA PRO A 694 28.28 10.64 14.09
C PRO A 694 29.54 10.18 14.82
N ALA A 695 30.71 10.37 14.22
CA ALA A 695 31.96 10.10 14.92
C ALA A 695 32.16 11.16 16.01
N ALA A 696 32.68 10.73 17.18
CA ALA A 696 33.02 11.67 18.23
C ALA A 696 33.98 12.73 17.66
N THR A 697 33.70 13.99 17.92
CA THR A 697 34.63 15.08 17.59
C THR A 697 35.87 14.88 18.47
N PRO A 698 37.07 14.78 17.90
CA PRO A 698 38.32 14.57 18.69
C PRO A 698 38.57 15.72 19.68
#